data_58cc9ecb78e3d5576cfd6fc18889c034
#
_entry.id   58cc9ecb78e3d5576cfd6fc18889c034
#
_cell.length_a   1.000
_cell.length_b   1.000
_cell.length_c   1.000
_cell.angle_alpha   90.00
_cell.angle_beta   90.00
_cell.angle_gamma   90.00
#
_symmetry.space_group_name_H-M   'P 1'
#
loop_
_entity.id
_entity.type
_entity.pdbx_description
1 polymer ?
#
loop_
_entity_poly.entity_id
_entity_poly.type
_entity_poly.pdbx_seq_one_letter_code
_entity_poly.pdbx_strand_id
1 'polypeptide(L)'
;MSEDDQTDDFDLRMVLEKYLIHWQWFILGAFLCLTLAYVYLRYVTPQYQASTTILVKDEKKGGMLSELSAFSDLGLGSGLKNNVDNEIEILKSRTLVESTIKTLKLNIVLIAHGNVKSTEAFTDTPIVVDFVSQKPDFYSSKLLLEFIELTPNSFTLESKIESEEVPVLTQNKKEYHYGEIITTSLGELIVTKPIVTKQSISENYESISINVSPLYEVVRGYLGRLKVNPISKTSSVVEISITDPIVKRAEVFLNKLIQIYNDDAAADKNFISENTSKFIADRLLLITQELDGVEQDVESFKKSNSLTDIESEAKLFIEGSSEYNKLSVQNEIQLNVVSSMLSFLKKSTSADLLPANLISGEGDASELINSYNQLILERNRILKSATVVNPTVVTLEQQIASLKSNVAESLSRMQTSLNIQKRNLKGQEGLLDSKIGKIPVQERQFRVIARQQKVKEELYLYLLEKREETAISLAATAPNARVIDAAKASIIPVSPKKNIIYLAALLLGLLIPFGIIYLKDLLDTKVKTRLDITDKYNIPFLGDIPKSLTPNEIIDTTSRTGTAEALRIVRANLDFMLNQVPDGKAKSIFLTSTISGEGKTFLSVNLASIFAHSGKKVLLIGMDIRKPRLNEYLGITKTKGLTDYLSSKNEPINDFITKYKRYENLDVLLAGSIPPNPTELLMNNKVVELFAQCKKEYDYIIVDTAPVSLVSDTLIVAKYADTFVYVVRANHIDKRMLSIPDILHRENKLPNMAVILNDTEVIKGYGYGAYGYANTSEKKPWYKKIFKN
;
A
#
# COMPACT_ATOMS: atom_id res chain seq x y z
N MET A 1 4.21 37.79 39.86
CA MET A 1 3.60 37.10 38.71
C MET A 1 4.73 36.39 38.01
N SER A 2 4.91 35.16 38.35
CA SER A 2 5.76 34.22 37.64
C SER A 2 4.93 32.96 37.53
N GLU A 3 4.49 32.67 36.32
CA GLU A 3 3.86 31.42 35.94
C GLU A 3 4.93 30.33 36.09
N ASP A 4 4.80 29.51 37.13
CA ASP A 4 5.50 28.25 37.25
C ASP A 4 4.86 27.28 36.23
N ASP A 5 5.56 27.09 35.15
CA ASP A 5 5.36 26.01 34.20
C ASP A 5 5.66 24.66 34.91
N GLN A 6 4.65 24.08 35.57
CA GLN A 6 4.71 22.71 36.03
C GLN A 6 4.67 21.80 34.78
N THR A 7 5.84 21.48 34.25
CA THR A 7 6.03 20.36 33.35
C THR A 7 5.55 19.11 34.07
N ASP A 8 4.48 18.52 33.56
CA ASP A 8 4.02 17.15 33.88
C ASP A 8 5.25 16.21 33.75
N ASP A 9 5.88 15.88 34.86
CA ASP A 9 6.87 14.83 34.89
C ASP A 9 6.18 13.51 34.62
N PHE A 10 6.18 13.16 33.32
CA PHE A 10 5.63 11.90 32.79
C PHE A 10 6.47 10.75 33.34
N ASP A 11 6.09 10.19 34.49
CA ASP A 11 6.81 9.08 35.10
C ASP A 11 6.66 7.79 34.27
N LEU A 12 7.57 7.69 33.30
CA LEU A 12 7.68 6.59 32.34
C LEU A 12 7.71 5.22 33.05
N ARG A 13 8.20 5.19 34.29
CA ARG A 13 8.29 3.97 35.07
C ARG A 13 6.92 3.51 35.56
N MET A 14 6.04 4.41 35.97
CA MET A 14 4.70 4.11 36.43
C MET A 14 3.85 3.57 35.27
N VAL A 15 4.00 4.16 34.07
CA VAL A 15 3.33 3.68 32.84
C VAL A 15 3.81 2.29 32.46
N LEU A 16 5.14 2.06 32.50
CA LEU A 16 5.71 0.74 32.18
C LEU A 16 5.28 -0.36 33.16
N GLU A 17 5.28 -0.10 34.46
CA GLU A 17 4.84 -1.07 35.48
C GLU A 17 3.40 -1.53 35.25
N LYS A 18 2.52 -0.65 34.83
CA LYS A 18 1.13 -0.94 34.51
C LYS A 18 0.98 -1.97 33.38
N TYR A 19 1.76 -1.84 32.29
CA TYR A 19 1.75 -2.79 31.18
C TYR A 19 2.47 -4.09 31.55
N LEU A 20 3.54 -4.01 32.35
CA LEU A 20 4.29 -5.18 32.82
C LEU A 20 3.45 -6.11 33.69
N ILE A 21 2.50 -5.59 34.46
CA ILE A 21 1.57 -6.43 35.26
C ILE A 21 0.73 -7.33 34.33
N HIS A 22 0.49 -6.87 33.10
CA HIS A 22 -0.35 -7.58 32.12
C HIS A 22 0.47 -8.29 31.01
N TRP A 23 1.77 -8.57 31.24
CA TRP A 23 2.68 -9.17 30.27
C TRP A 23 2.15 -10.45 29.62
N GLN A 24 1.33 -11.21 30.33
CA GLN A 24 0.70 -12.46 29.82
C GLN A 24 -0.17 -12.21 28.60
N TRP A 25 -0.88 -11.09 28.55
CA TRP A 25 -1.73 -10.72 27.40
C TRP A 25 -0.91 -10.35 26.18
N PHE A 26 0.27 -9.75 26.37
CA PHE A 26 1.19 -9.41 25.29
C PHE A 26 1.79 -10.69 24.67
N ILE A 27 2.18 -11.65 25.51
CA ILE A 27 2.67 -12.95 24.99
C ILE A 27 1.55 -13.71 24.28
N LEU A 28 0.34 -13.75 24.82
CA LEU A 28 -0.79 -14.41 24.20
C LEU A 28 -1.16 -13.74 22.86
N GLY A 29 -1.20 -12.41 22.83
CA GLY A 29 -1.47 -11.64 21.62
C GLY A 29 -0.41 -11.88 20.54
N ALA A 30 0.88 -11.78 20.90
CA ALA A 30 1.99 -12.06 20.00
C ALA A 30 1.93 -13.50 19.46
N PHE A 31 1.70 -14.49 20.34
CA PHE A 31 1.59 -15.89 19.94
C PHE A 31 0.43 -16.12 18.97
N LEU A 32 -0.75 -15.57 19.25
CA LEU A 32 -1.93 -15.71 18.40
C LEU A 32 -1.69 -15.09 17.01
N CYS A 33 -1.17 -13.87 16.97
CA CYS A 33 -0.89 -13.18 15.71
C CYS A 33 0.21 -13.87 14.91
N LEU A 34 1.27 -14.35 15.54
CA LEU A 34 2.34 -15.13 14.88
C LEU A 34 1.82 -16.47 14.34
N THR A 35 0.93 -17.14 15.08
CA THR A 35 0.30 -18.38 14.62
C THR A 35 -0.58 -18.13 13.41
N LEU A 36 -1.38 -17.07 13.42
CA LEU A 36 -2.20 -16.66 12.26
C LEU A 36 -1.32 -16.30 11.06
N ALA A 37 -0.22 -15.56 11.26
CA ALA A 37 0.74 -15.25 10.22
C ALA A 37 1.42 -16.51 9.64
N TYR A 38 1.76 -17.47 10.49
CA TYR A 38 2.31 -18.76 10.05
C TYR A 38 1.32 -19.54 9.20
N VAL A 39 0.06 -19.64 9.64
CA VAL A 39 -1.02 -20.31 8.88
C VAL A 39 -1.23 -19.58 7.54
N TYR A 40 -1.32 -18.26 7.54
CA TYR A 40 -1.44 -17.46 6.33
C TYR A 40 -0.28 -17.74 5.35
N LEU A 41 0.98 -17.69 5.82
CA LEU A 41 2.17 -17.92 5.00
C LEU A 41 2.28 -19.35 4.48
N ARG A 42 1.67 -20.34 5.16
CA ARG A 42 1.63 -21.73 4.72
C ARG A 42 0.71 -21.95 3.53
N TYR A 43 -0.40 -21.19 3.45
CA TYR A 43 -1.39 -21.36 2.39
C TYR A 43 -1.19 -20.41 1.20
N VAL A 44 -0.57 -19.26 1.40
CA VAL A 44 -0.30 -18.30 0.30
C VAL A 44 0.71 -18.89 -0.67
N THR A 45 0.42 -18.81 -1.97
CA THR A 45 1.33 -19.24 -3.04
C THR A 45 2.51 -18.28 -3.16
N PRO A 46 3.76 -18.74 -3.05
CA PRO A 46 4.94 -17.90 -3.23
C PRO A 46 5.01 -17.39 -4.66
N GLN A 47 5.41 -16.13 -4.83
CA GLN A 47 5.59 -15.48 -6.12
C GLN A 47 7.09 -15.31 -6.37
N TYR A 48 7.56 -15.75 -7.53
CA TYR A 48 8.94 -15.62 -7.96
C TYR A 48 9.04 -14.57 -9.06
N GLN A 49 10.11 -13.80 -9.07
CA GLN A 49 10.40 -12.87 -10.14
C GLN A 49 11.41 -13.50 -11.08
N ALA A 50 11.05 -13.62 -12.34
CA ALA A 50 12.01 -13.88 -13.41
C ALA A 50 12.37 -12.56 -14.08
N SER A 51 13.63 -12.40 -14.44
CA SER A 51 14.12 -11.25 -15.21
C SER A 51 15.06 -11.68 -16.32
N THR A 52 15.11 -10.87 -17.35
CA THR A 52 15.99 -11.00 -18.51
C THR A 52 16.46 -9.62 -18.91
N THR A 53 17.68 -9.54 -19.44
CA THR A 53 18.29 -8.30 -19.87
C THR A 53 18.53 -8.35 -21.37
N ILE A 54 18.05 -7.35 -22.08
CA ILE A 54 18.24 -7.22 -23.52
C ILE A 54 18.93 -5.90 -23.87
N LEU A 55 19.77 -5.92 -24.88
CA LEU A 55 20.30 -4.73 -25.52
C LEU A 55 19.45 -4.42 -26.75
N VAL A 56 18.73 -3.30 -26.70
CA VAL A 56 18.02 -2.78 -27.87
C VAL A 56 19.01 -2.07 -28.78
N LYS A 57 19.11 -2.51 -30.03
CA LYS A 57 20.01 -1.88 -31.01
C LYS A 57 19.41 -0.54 -31.41
N ASP A 58 20.25 0.48 -31.37
CA ASP A 58 19.92 1.80 -31.90
C ASP A 58 20.19 1.77 -33.42
N GLU A 59 19.15 1.78 -34.23
CA GLU A 59 19.26 1.70 -35.69
C GLU A 59 20.08 2.84 -36.32
N LYS A 60 20.31 3.91 -35.55
CA LYS A 60 21.09 5.09 -36.01
C LYS A 60 22.61 4.88 -36.16
N LYS A 61 23.17 3.72 -35.76
CA LYS A 61 24.62 3.47 -35.83
C LYS A 61 25.11 2.61 -37.01
N GLY A 62 24.24 2.26 -37.95
CA GLY A 62 24.60 1.35 -39.05
C GLY A 62 24.06 1.85 -40.37
N GLY A 63 24.68 2.87 -40.92
CA GLY A 63 24.36 3.42 -42.25
C GLY A 63 24.77 4.89 -42.30
N MET A 64 24.74 5.49 -43.46
CA MET A 64 25.14 6.88 -43.81
C MET A 64 24.65 8.00 -42.85
N LEU A 65 23.81 7.64 -41.83
CA LEU A 65 23.30 8.49 -40.72
C LEU A 65 24.31 8.70 -39.59
N SER A 66 25.48 8.03 -39.60
CA SER A 66 26.48 8.22 -38.53
C SER A 66 27.20 9.56 -38.62
N GLU A 67 27.18 10.20 -39.76
CA GLU A 67 27.81 11.53 -39.97
C GLU A 67 26.90 12.66 -39.44
N LEU A 68 25.59 12.46 -39.37
CA LEU A 68 24.64 13.42 -38.76
C LEU A 68 24.67 13.42 -37.24
N SER A 69 25.13 12.36 -36.59
CA SER A 69 25.22 12.31 -35.15
C SER A 69 26.22 13.29 -34.53
N ALA A 70 27.20 13.74 -35.34
CA ALA A 70 28.15 14.77 -34.95
C ALA A 70 27.51 16.17 -34.78
N PHE A 71 26.34 16.41 -35.38
CA PHE A 71 25.60 17.67 -35.22
C PHE A 71 24.63 17.66 -34.04
N SER A 72 24.30 16.51 -33.47
CA SER A 72 23.43 16.43 -32.28
C SER A 72 24.14 16.92 -31.02
N ASP A 73 25.45 16.94 -30.98
CA ASP A 73 26.27 17.48 -29.87
C ASP A 73 26.25 19.02 -29.79
N LEU A 74 25.72 19.67 -30.81
CA LEU A 74 25.57 21.15 -30.88
C LEU A 74 24.24 21.67 -30.27
N GLY A 75 23.51 20.87 -29.52
CA GLY A 75 22.41 21.36 -28.69
C GLY A 75 21.06 21.57 -29.37
N LEU A 76 20.88 21.19 -30.64
CA LEU A 76 19.63 21.35 -31.41
C LEU A 76 18.77 20.06 -31.48
N GLY A 77 19.14 19.00 -30.75
CA GLY A 77 18.52 17.68 -30.83
C GLY A 77 17.73 17.25 -29.62
N SER A 78 16.72 18.00 -29.18
CA SER A 78 15.79 17.54 -28.10
C SER A 78 14.80 16.45 -28.53
N GLY A 79 14.85 15.99 -29.79
CA GLY A 79 13.98 14.96 -30.34
C GLY A 79 14.56 13.53 -30.37
N LEU A 80 15.82 13.29 -29.92
CA LEU A 80 16.54 12.04 -30.11
C LEU A 80 16.44 11.01 -28.97
N LYS A 81 15.63 11.29 -27.94
CA LYS A 81 15.46 10.42 -26.76
C LYS A 81 14.46 9.25 -26.93
N ASN A 82 13.76 9.12 -28.01
CA ASN A 82 12.55 8.32 -28.12
C ASN A 82 12.69 6.87 -28.60
N ASN A 83 13.88 6.40 -28.99
CA ASN A 83 13.93 5.05 -29.59
C ASN A 83 13.79 3.94 -28.55
N VAL A 84 14.49 4.03 -27.42
CA VAL A 84 14.43 2.99 -26.37
C VAL A 84 13.07 3.03 -25.65
N ASP A 85 12.49 4.22 -25.44
CA ASP A 85 11.19 4.36 -24.81
C ASP A 85 10.08 3.78 -25.70
N ASN A 86 10.15 3.97 -27.00
CA ASN A 86 9.22 3.35 -27.96
C ASN A 86 9.32 1.82 -27.95
N GLU A 87 10.54 1.27 -27.92
CA GLU A 87 10.75 -0.17 -27.85
C GLU A 87 10.25 -0.77 -26.54
N ILE A 88 10.36 -0.02 -25.43
CA ILE A 88 9.78 -0.40 -24.15
C ILE A 88 8.24 -0.50 -24.24
N GLU A 89 7.60 0.46 -24.91
CA GLU A 89 6.14 0.42 -25.10
C GLU A 89 5.73 -0.71 -26.07
N ILE A 90 6.52 -1.01 -27.08
CA ILE A 90 6.30 -2.17 -27.96
C ILE A 90 6.39 -3.48 -27.17
N LEU A 91 7.41 -3.62 -26.31
CA LEU A 91 7.58 -4.79 -25.44
C LEU A 91 6.44 -4.97 -24.44
N LYS A 92 5.77 -3.88 -24.03
CA LYS A 92 4.57 -3.88 -23.19
C LYS A 92 3.28 -3.96 -24.01
N SER A 93 3.36 -4.01 -25.31
CA SER A 93 2.16 -3.98 -26.15
C SER A 93 1.26 -5.19 -25.90
N ARG A 94 -0.04 -4.95 -25.94
CA ARG A 94 -1.03 -6.01 -25.80
C ARG A 94 -0.86 -7.09 -26.87
N THR A 95 -0.58 -6.69 -28.11
CA THR A 95 -0.44 -7.60 -29.26
C THR A 95 0.70 -8.58 -29.07
N LEU A 96 1.86 -8.10 -28.58
CA LEU A 96 3.04 -8.94 -28.33
C LEU A 96 2.78 -9.94 -27.21
N VAL A 97 2.18 -9.47 -26.09
CA VAL A 97 1.82 -10.34 -24.96
C VAL A 97 0.75 -11.35 -25.39
N GLU A 98 -0.23 -10.96 -26.18
CA GLU A 98 -1.29 -11.83 -26.71
C GLU A 98 -0.72 -12.93 -27.62
N SER A 99 0.18 -12.57 -28.55
CA SER A 99 0.89 -13.53 -29.41
C SER A 99 1.70 -14.52 -28.57
N THR A 100 2.38 -14.05 -27.55
CA THR A 100 3.15 -14.88 -26.62
C THR A 100 2.25 -15.88 -25.89
N ILE A 101 1.12 -15.41 -25.35
CA ILE A 101 0.15 -16.24 -24.63
C ILE A 101 -0.47 -17.29 -25.55
N LYS A 102 -0.83 -16.92 -26.77
CA LYS A 102 -1.38 -17.84 -27.78
C LYS A 102 -0.36 -18.93 -28.15
N THR A 103 0.87 -18.54 -28.40
CA THR A 103 1.95 -19.47 -28.79
C THR A 103 2.26 -20.46 -27.67
N LEU A 104 2.25 -20.00 -26.41
CA LEU A 104 2.54 -20.82 -25.25
C LEU A 104 1.27 -21.48 -24.66
N LYS A 105 0.09 -21.25 -25.23
CA LYS A 105 -1.22 -21.77 -24.77
C LYS A 105 -1.49 -21.44 -23.29
N LEU A 106 -1.06 -20.28 -22.80
CA LEU A 106 -1.19 -19.92 -21.39
C LEU A 106 -2.61 -19.58 -20.95
N ASN A 107 -3.55 -19.54 -21.87
CA ASN A 107 -4.98 -19.46 -21.58
C ASN A 107 -5.56 -20.79 -21.07
N ILE A 108 -4.82 -21.90 -21.19
CA ILE A 108 -5.19 -23.22 -20.67
C ILE A 108 -4.34 -23.49 -19.43
N VAL A 109 -5.00 -23.58 -18.27
CA VAL A 109 -4.34 -23.78 -16.96
C VAL A 109 -4.80 -25.09 -16.37
N LEU A 110 -3.86 -25.93 -15.96
CA LEU A 110 -4.11 -27.19 -15.28
C LEU A 110 -3.85 -27.01 -13.79
N ILE A 111 -4.85 -27.33 -12.95
CA ILE A 111 -4.76 -27.24 -11.49
C ILE A 111 -4.98 -28.62 -10.92
N ALA A 112 -3.94 -29.23 -10.36
CA ALA A 112 -4.03 -30.48 -9.64
C ALA A 112 -4.51 -30.23 -8.20
N HIS A 113 -5.60 -30.87 -7.83
CA HIS A 113 -6.20 -30.78 -6.50
C HIS A 113 -5.67 -31.94 -5.64
N GLY A 114 -4.85 -31.59 -4.66
CA GLY A 114 -4.39 -32.54 -3.64
C GLY A 114 -5.18 -32.38 -2.35
N ASN A 115 -5.04 -33.34 -1.41
CA ASN A 115 -5.78 -33.37 -0.14
C ASN A 115 -5.63 -32.14 0.75
N VAL A 116 -4.55 -31.33 0.58
CA VAL A 116 -4.26 -30.17 1.44
C VAL A 116 -4.09 -28.89 0.63
N LYS A 117 -3.58 -28.96 -0.58
CA LYS A 117 -3.26 -27.81 -1.41
C LYS A 117 -3.45 -28.11 -2.88
N SER A 118 -4.10 -27.19 -3.59
CA SER A 118 -4.15 -27.23 -5.05
C SER A 118 -2.91 -26.56 -5.63
N THR A 119 -2.31 -27.20 -6.65
CA THR A 119 -1.10 -26.72 -7.32
C THR A 119 -1.35 -26.57 -8.81
N GLU A 120 -0.97 -25.44 -9.36
CA GLU A 120 -0.99 -25.22 -10.79
C GLU A 120 0.21 -25.92 -11.43
N ALA A 121 -0.05 -26.71 -12.46
CA ALA A 121 0.96 -27.47 -13.20
C ALA A 121 1.23 -26.83 -14.55
N PHE A 122 2.50 -26.71 -14.95
CA PHE A 122 2.89 -26.11 -16.22
C PHE A 122 3.82 -26.98 -17.06
N THR A 123 4.97 -27.42 -16.51
CA THR A 123 5.93 -28.27 -17.26
C THR A 123 5.81 -29.75 -16.90
N ASP A 124 5.53 -30.03 -15.62
CA ASP A 124 5.41 -31.40 -15.11
C ASP A 124 3.92 -31.69 -14.92
N THR A 125 3.15 -31.63 -16.02
CA THR A 125 1.72 -31.89 -15.99
C THR A 125 1.48 -33.39 -16.02
N PRO A 126 0.56 -33.90 -15.18
CA PRO A 126 0.20 -35.34 -15.23
C PRO A 126 -0.56 -35.73 -16.50
N ILE A 127 -1.15 -34.75 -17.16
CA ILE A 127 -1.84 -34.88 -18.44
C ILE A 127 -1.43 -33.73 -19.37
N VAL A 128 -1.49 -33.98 -20.68
CA VAL A 128 -1.33 -32.95 -21.72
C VAL A 128 -2.69 -32.76 -22.38
N VAL A 129 -3.12 -31.52 -22.46
CA VAL A 129 -4.40 -31.09 -23.01
C VAL A 129 -4.16 -30.25 -24.25
N ASP A 130 -4.64 -30.74 -25.40
CA ASP A 130 -4.52 -30.01 -26.67
C ASP A 130 -5.88 -29.89 -27.37
N PHE A 131 -6.10 -28.70 -27.95
CA PHE A 131 -7.25 -28.47 -28.83
C PHE A 131 -6.83 -28.68 -30.29
N VAL A 132 -7.37 -29.73 -30.89
CA VAL A 132 -7.12 -30.06 -32.31
C VAL A 132 -7.85 -29.12 -33.25
N SER A 133 -9.05 -28.75 -32.89
CA SER A 133 -9.88 -27.79 -33.60
C SER A 133 -10.42 -26.77 -32.61
N GLN A 134 -10.32 -25.48 -32.94
CA GLN A 134 -10.80 -24.37 -32.12
C GLN A 134 -11.98 -23.69 -32.80
N LYS A 135 -13.06 -23.48 -32.05
CA LYS A 135 -14.18 -22.67 -32.52
C LYS A 135 -13.86 -21.17 -32.44
N PRO A 136 -14.58 -20.31 -33.17
CA PRO A 136 -14.34 -18.86 -33.13
C PRO A 136 -14.31 -18.25 -31.71
N ASP A 137 -15.13 -18.80 -30.82
CA ASP A 137 -15.27 -18.32 -29.44
C ASP A 137 -14.22 -18.86 -28.46
N PHE A 138 -13.24 -19.65 -28.96
CA PHE A 138 -12.20 -20.24 -28.10
C PHE A 138 -11.44 -19.26 -27.24
N TYR A 139 -11.16 -18.06 -27.74
CA TYR A 139 -10.43 -17.02 -27.07
C TYR A 139 -11.31 -16.03 -26.28
N SER A 140 -12.64 -16.09 -26.48
CA SER A 140 -13.58 -15.17 -25.82
C SER A 140 -14.36 -15.80 -24.69
N SER A 141 -14.46 -17.14 -24.67
CA SER A 141 -15.31 -17.86 -23.71
C SER A 141 -14.49 -18.63 -22.68
N LYS A 142 -15.14 -18.95 -21.55
CA LYS A 142 -14.53 -19.71 -20.45
C LYS A 142 -15.00 -21.16 -20.50
N LEU A 143 -14.07 -22.08 -20.23
CA LEU A 143 -14.37 -23.52 -20.07
C LEU A 143 -13.69 -24.02 -18.79
N LEU A 144 -14.44 -24.74 -17.96
CA LEU A 144 -13.94 -25.35 -16.75
C LEU A 144 -14.36 -26.82 -16.73
N LEU A 145 -13.38 -27.73 -16.87
CA LEU A 145 -13.59 -29.17 -16.82
C LEU A 145 -12.83 -29.72 -15.63
N GLU A 146 -13.40 -30.73 -14.99
CA GLU A 146 -12.74 -31.52 -13.96
C GLU A 146 -12.40 -32.89 -14.55
N PHE A 147 -11.13 -33.21 -14.54
CA PHE A 147 -10.57 -34.48 -14.95
C PHE A 147 -10.36 -35.35 -13.72
N ILE A 148 -10.85 -36.58 -13.76
CA ILE A 148 -10.65 -37.62 -12.75
C ILE A 148 -10.16 -38.88 -13.43
N GLU A 149 -8.96 -39.36 -13.10
CA GLU A 149 -8.43 -40.62 -13.62
C GLU A 149 -9.17 -41.79 -13.00
N LEU A 150 -9.75 -42.66 -13.81
CA LEU A 150 -10.46 -43.88 -13.37
C LEU A 150 -9.53 -45.10 -13.38
N THR A 151 -8.81 -45.23 -14.47
CA THR A 151 -7.84 -46.30 -14.67
C THR A 151 -6.61 -45.76 -15.37
N PRO A 152 -5.49 -46.49 -15.42
CA PRO A 152 -4.31 -46.01 -16.16
C PRO A 152 -4.56 -45.66 -17.63
N ASN A 153 -5.66 -46.12 -18.22
CA ASN A 153 -5.99 -45.89 -19.63
C ASN A 153 -7.28 -45.10 -19.85
N SER A 154 -8.04 -44.78 -18.79
CA SER A 154 -9.33 -44.07 -18.92
C SER A 154 -9.54 -43.04 -17.82
N PHE A 155 -10.38 -42.06 -18.11
CA PHE A 155 -10.70 -40.95 -17.23
C PHE A 155 -12.16 -40.45 -17.46
N THR A 156 -12.65 -39.66 -16.49
CA THR A 156 -13.90 -38.87 -16.68
C THR A 156 -13.57 -37.40 -16.85
N LEU A 157 -14.44 -36.72 -17.57
CA LEU A 157 -14.47 -35.26 -17.65
C LEU A 157 -15.86 -34.78 -17.27
N GLU A 158 -15.91 -33.91 -16.28
CA GLU A 158 -17.14 -33.28 -15.82
C GLU A 158 -17.04 -31.75 -15.97
N SER A 159 -18.15 -31.15 -16.41
CA SER A 159 -18.23 -29.68 -16.50
C SER A 159 -18.63 -29.09 -15.14
N LYS A 160 -17.86 -28.10 -14.63
CA LYS A 160 -18.21 -27.33 -13.42
C LYS A 160 -19.03 -26.07 -13.74
N ILE A 161 -19.26 -25.76 -15.00
CA ILE A 161 -20.11 -24.63 -15.41
C ILE A 161 -21.38 -25.22 -15.99
N GLU A 162 -22.47 -25.13 -15.26
CA GLU A 162 -23.81 -25.37 -15.75
C GLU A 162 -24.28 -24.12 -16.54
N SER A 163 -24.29 -24.22 -17.86
CA SER A 163 -24.94 -23.23 -18.72
C SER A 163 -26.19 -23.91 -19.27
N GLU A 164 -27.35 -23.34 -18.97
CA GLU A 164 -28.64 -23.87 -19.42
C GLU A 164 -28.81 -23.80 -20.95
N GLU A 165 -28.03 -22.98 -21.66
CA GLU A 165 -28.22 -22.71 -23.08
C GLU A 165 -27.35 -23.54 -24.04
N VAL A 166 -26.15 -23.97 -23.60
CA VAL A 166 -25.25 -24.77 -24.46
C VAL A 166 -24.55 -25.86 -23.63
N PRO A 167 -24.71 -27.15 -23.99
CA PRO A 167 -23.99 -28.21 -23.26
C PRO A 167 -22.48 -28.04 -23.47
N VAL A 168 -21.75 -27.93 -22.35
CA VAL A 168 -20.29 -27.74 -22.33
C VAL A 168 -19.57 -28.94 -22.96
N LEU A 169 -20.14 -30.15 -22.79
CA LEU A 169 -19.70 -31.37 -23.42
C LEU A 169 -20.83 -31.90 -24.31
N THR A 170 -20.56 -32.10 -25.56
CA THR A 170 -21.56 -32.55 -26.55
C THR A 170 -21.96 -34.03 -26.34
N GLN A 171 -21.06 -34.82 -25.78
CA GLN A 171 -21.30 -36.18 -25.36
C GLN A 171 -20.81 -36.33 -23.91
N ASN A 172 -21.75 -36.46 -22.99
CA ASN A 172 -21.46 -36.75 -21.60
C ASN A 172 -21.25 -38.27 -21.39
N LYS A 173 -20.09 -38.77 -21.84
CA LYS A 173 -19.71 -40.17 -21.62
C LYS A 173 -19.27 -40.34 -20.18
N LYS A 174 -19.60 -41.48 -19.58
CA LYS A 174 -19.11 -41.83 -18.24
C LYS A 174 -17.60 -42.12 -18.21
N GLU A 175 -16.99 -42.43 -19.38
CA GLU A 175 -15.59 -42.82 -19.48
C GLU A 175 -15.03 -42.41 -20.86
N TYR A 176 -13.85 -41.78 -20.86
CA TYR A 176 -13.06 -41.42 -22.04
C TYR A 176 -11.72 -42.12 -22.00
N HIS A 177 -11.11 -42.34 -23.17
CA HIS A 177 -9.78 -42.90 -23.30
C HIS A 177 -8.76 -41.83 -23.69
N TYR A 178 -7.49 -41.99 -23.24
CA TYR A 178 -6.42 -41.08 -23.67
C TYR A 178 -6.24 -41.14 -25.19
N GLY A 179 -6.13 -39.97 -25.83
CA GLY A 179 -6.05 -39.81 -27.28
C GLY A 179 -7.40 -39.76 -27.98
N GLU A 180 -8.52 -39.91 -27.31
CA GLU A 180 -9.85 -39.77 -27.86
C GLU A 180 -10.18 -38.28 -28.13
N ILE A 181 -10.83 -37.98 -29.25
CA ILE A 181 -11.29 -36.62 -29.56
C ILE A 181 -12.60 -36.36 -28.81
N ILE A 182 -12.59 -35.37 -27.97
CA ILE A 182 -13.73 -34.95 -27.14
C ILE A 182 -14.26 -33.63 -27.64
N THR A 183 -15.51 -33.59 -28.07
CA THR A 183 -16.14 -32.37 -28.57
C THR A 183 -16.66 -31.52 -27.40
N THR A 184 -16.12 -30.31 -27.29
CA THR A 184 -16.50 -29.33 -26.26
C THR A 184 -17.20 -28.13 -26.88
N SER A 185 -17.72 -27.26 -26.02
CA SER A 185 -18.29 -25.95 -26.48
C SER A 185 -17.24 -25.08 -27.20
N LEU A 186 -15.95 -25.18 -26.85
CA LEU A 186 -14.86 -24.37 -27.40
C LEU A 186 -14.11 -25.05 -28.57
N GLY A 187 -14.35 -26.30 -28.84
CA GLY A 187 -13.68 -27.06 -29.91
C GLY A 187 -13.45 -28.52 -29.56
N GLU A 188 -12.59 -29.14 -30.32
CA GLU A 188 -12.25 -30.56 -30.15
C GLU A 188 -10.99 -30.69 -29.29
N LEU A 189 -11.14 -31.32 -28.15
CA LEU A 189 -10.10 -31.51 -27.11
C LEU A 189 -9.55 -32.92 -27.19
N ILE A 190 -8.25 -33.07 -27.03
CA ILE A 190 -7.58 -34.38 -26.82
C ILE A 190 -6.81 -34.28 -25.50
N VAL A 191 -6.96 -35.30 -24.68
CA VAL A 191 -6.17 -35.50 -23.45
C VAL A 191 -5.20 -36.65 -23.65
N THR A 192 -3.92 -36.44 -23.44
CA THR A 192 -2.86 -37.43 -23.58
C THR A 192 -1.99 -37.51 -22.33
N LYS A 193 -1.29 -38.63 -22.15
CA LYS A 193 -0.27 -38.75 -21.11
C LYS A 193 1.07 -38.22 -21.60
N PRO A 194 1.84 -37.52 -20.78
CA PRO A 194 3.17 -37.09 -21.15
C PRO A 194 4.11 -38.28 -21.34
N ILE A 195 4.98 -38.22 -22.33
CA ILE A 195 5.92 -39.32 -22.70
C ILE A 195 7.00 -39.57 -21.64
N VAL A 196 7.28 -38.56 -20.80
CA VAL A 196 8.30 -38.63 -19.73
C VAL A 196 7.72 -38.03 -18.45
N THR A 197 7.32 -38.89 -17.55
CA THR A 197 7.03 -38.50 -16.16
C THR A 197 8.32 -38.39 -15.36
N LYS A 198 8.89 -37.20 -15.16
CA LYS A 198 9.73 -36.98 -13.98
C LYS A 198 8.81 -37.04 -12.77
N GLN A 199 9.08 -37.88 -11.80
CA GLN A 199 8.34 -38.09 -10.54
C GLN A 199 8.25 -36.86 -9.63
N SER A 200 7.82 -35.72 -10.13
CA SER A 200 7.85 -34.44 -9.37
C SER A 200 6.48 -33.94 -8.92
N ILE A 201 5.40 -34.44 -9.51
CA ILE A 201 4.06 -34.26 -8.93
C ILE A 201 3.73 -35.53 -8.21
N SER A 202 3.57 -35.48 -6.89
CA SER A 202 3.18 -36.61 -6.05
C SER A 202 1.95 -37.28 -6.66
N GLU A 203 1.95 -38.61 -6.74
CA GLU A 203 0.87 -39.47 -7.25
C GLU A 203 -0.47 -39.31 -6.50
N ASN A 204 -0.60 -38.28 -5.64
CA ASN A 204 -1.75 -38.04 -4.77
C ASN A 204 -2.52 -36.75 -5.17
N TYR A 205 -3.01 -36.70 -6.40
CA TYR A 205 -4.07 -35.74 -6.73
C TYR A 205 -5.41 -36.49 -6.87
N GLU A 206 -6.48 -35.88 -6.35
CA GLU A 206 -7.84 -36.46 -6.46
C GLU A 206 -8.47 -36.14 -7.81
N SER A 207 -8.22 -34.90 -8.30
CA SER A 207 -8.73 -34.44 -9.59
C SER A 207 -7.83 -33.35 -10.18
N ILE A 208 -7.99 -33.08 -11.48
CA ILE A 208 -7.31 -32.01 -12.18
C ILE A 208 -8.36 -31.10 -12.82
N SER A 209 -8.36 -29.83 -12.45
CA SER A 209 -9.17 -28.85 -13.15
C SER A 209 -8.45 -28.36 -14.41
N ILE A 210 -9.12 -28.48 -15.56
CA ILE A 210 -8.72 -27.91 -16.85
C ILE A 210 -9.48 -26.58 -16.99
N ASN A 211 -8.78 -25.49 -16.88
CA ASN A 211 -9.37 -24.15 -16.92
C ASN A 211 -8.91 -23.42 -18.19
N VAL A 212 -9.84 -23.20 -19.13
CA VAL A 212 -9.63 -22.36 -20.31
C VAL A 212 -10.23 -20.99 -20.01
N SER A 213 -9.41 -19.99 -20.01
CA SER A 213 -9.82 -18.61 -19.69
C SER A 213 -9.87 -17.75 -20.94
N PRO A 214 -10.77 -16.74 -21.00
CA PRO A 214 -10.79 -15.77 -22.08
C PRO A 214 -9.44 -15.09 -22.23
N LEU A 215 -8.96 -15.01 -23.46
CA LEU A 215 -7.62 -14.49 -23.76
C LEU A 215 -7.40 -13.07 -23.21
N TYR A 216 -8.42 -12.22 -23.28
CA TYR A 216 -8.38 -10.86 -22.74
C TYR A 216 -8.05 -10.80 -21.25
N GLU A 217 -8.63 -11.69 -20.45
CA GLU A 217 -8.39 -11.74 -19.00
C GLU A 217 -6.95 -12.18 -18.72
N VAL A 218 -6.49 -13.19 -19.45
CA VAL A 218 -5.12 -13.72 -19.30
C VAL A 218 -4.09 -12.65 -19.69
N VAL A 219 -4.27 -12.00 -20.85
CA VAL A 219 -3.41 -10.91 -21.33
C VAL A 219 -3.35 -9.78 -20.32
N ARG A 220 -4.50 -9.33 -19.79
CA ARG A 220 -4.57 -8.30 -18.75
C ARG A 220 -3.81 -8.71 -17.49
N GLY A 221 -3.93 -9.98 -17.07
CA GLY A 221 -3.21 -10.52 -15.94
C GLY A 221 -1.69 -10.52 -16.14
N TYR A 222 -1.21 -10.87 -17.33
CA TYR A 222 0.21 -10.84 -17.68
C TYR A 222 0.74 -9.42 -17.79
N LEU A 223 0.03 -8.51 -18.45
CA LEU A 223 0.40 -7.09 -18.54
C LEU A 223 0.53 -6.43 -17.17
N GLY A 224 -0.35 -6.75 -16.23
CA GLY A 224 -0.28 -6.22 -14.87
C GLY A 224 0.94 -6.70 -14.07
N ARG A 225 1.52 -7.84 -14.44
CA ARG A 225 2.70 -8.44 -13.80
C ARG A 225 4.00 -8.20 -14.55
N LEU A 226 3.92 -7.83 -15.83
CA LEU A 226 5.07 -7.54 -16.70
C LEU A 226 5.62 -6.14 -16.37
N LYS A 227 6.92 -6.06 -16.13
CA LYS A 227 7.64 -4.80 -15.93
C LYS A 227 8.78 -4.74 -16.94
N VAL A 228 8.84 -3.65 -17.66
CA VAL A 228 9.89 -3.37 -18.64
C VAL A 228 10.47 -2.02 -18.28
N ASN A 229 11.72 -1.99 -17.88
CA ASN A 229 12.38 -0.77 -17.41
C ASN A 229 13.79 -0.66 -18.01
N PRO A 230 14.25 0.54 -18.39
CA PRO A 230 15.65 0.73 -18.74
C PRO A 230 16.51 0.59 -17.48
N ILE A 231 17.70 -0.01 -17.59
CA ILE A 231 18.63 -0.14 -16.46
C ILE A 231 19.12 1.25 -16.01
N SER A 232 19.31 2.16 -16.96
CA SER A 232 19.60 3.57 -16.68
C SER A 232 18.99 4.46 -17.75
N LYS A 233 18.80 5.75 -17.44
CA LYS A 233 18.20 6.74 -18.38
C LYS A 233 19.00 6.96 -19.67
N THR A 234 20.25 6.55 -19.70
CA THR A 234 21.16 6.73 -20.87
C THR A 234 21.57 5.41 -21.51
N SER A 235 21.06 4.28 -21.01
CA SER A 235 21.43 2.95 -21.49
C SER A 235 20.36 2.41 -22.43
N SER A 236 20.82 1.82 -23.54
CA SER A 236 19.97 1.01 -24.43
C SER A 236 19.72 -0.41 -23.88
N VAL A 237 20.12 -0.69 -22.65
CA VAL A 237 19.89 -1.96 -22.00
C VAL A 237 18.59 -1.89 -21.20
N VAL A 238 17.70 -2.83 -21.48
CA VAL A 238 16.36 -2.91 -20.88
C VAL A 238 16.25 -4.20 -20.06
N GLU A 239 15.76 -4.09 -18.85
CA GLU A 239 15.38 -5.22 -18.00
C GLU A 239 13.90 -5.49 -18.16
N ILE A 240 13.55 -6.73 -18.49
CA ILE A 240 12.17 -7.20 -18.56
C ILE A 240 11.99 -8.20 -17.42
N SER A 241 10.99 -7.98 -16.58
CA SER A 241 10.72 -8.88 -15.46
C SER A 241 9.24 -9.19 -15.32
N ILE A 242 8.94 -10.39 -14.84
CA ILE A 242 7.59 -10.83 -14.54
C ILE A 242 7.54 -11.59 -13.22
N THR A 243 6.44 -11.45 -12.49
CA THR A 243 6.20 -12.22 -11.28
C THR A 243 5.20 -13.34 -11.55
N ASP A 244 5.56 -14.57 -11.18
CA ASP A 244 4.71 -15.75 -11.40
C ASP A 244 4.93 -16.78 -10.28
N PRO A 245 3.91 -17.53 -9.85
CA PRO A 245 4.08 -18.61 -8.90
C PRO A 245 4.91 -19.78 -9.45
N ILE A 246 4.96 -19.94 -10.78
CA ILE A 246 5.69 -21.01 -11.44
C ILE A 246 6.95 -20.45 -12.12
N VAL A 247 8.11 -20.76 -11.53
CA VAL A 247 9.43 -20.30 -12.00
C VAL A 247 9.63 -20.57 -13.48
N LYS A 248 9.36 -21.79 -13.93
CA LYS A 248 9.60 -22.22 -15.31
C LYS A 248 8.70 -21.49 -16.32
N ARG A 249 7.44 -21.24 -15.94
CA ARG A 249 6.49 -20.49 -16.78
C ARG A 249 6.96 -19.07 -17.01
N ALA A 250 7.43 -18.40 -15.96
CA ALA A 250 7.97 -17.05 -16.06
C ALA A 250 9.18 -16.98 -17.00
N GLU A 251 10.11 -17.94 -16.90
CA GLU A 251 11.30 -18.00 -17.77
C GLU A 251 10.92 -18.24 -19.24
N VAL A 252 10.04 -19.23 -19.49
CA VAL A 252 9.57 -19.59 -20.84
C VAL A 252 8.80 -18.41 -21.44
N PHE A 253 7.95 -17.75 -20.66
CA PHE A 253 7.20 -16.58 -21.13
C PHE A 253 8.12 -15.44 -21.56
N LEU A 254 9.11 -15.05 -20.75
CA LEU A 254 10.04 -13.96 -21.08
C LEU A 254 10.90 -14.29 -22.31
N ASN A 255 11.44 -15.51 -22.38
CA ASN A 255 12.23 -15.93 -23.54
C ASN A 255 11.38 -15.93 -24.83
N LYS A 256 10.12 -16.40 -24.74
CA LYS A 256 9.24 -16.42 -25.91
C LYS A 256 8.78 -15.03 -26.31
N LEU A 257 8.55 -14.14 -25.35
CA LEU A 257 8.22 -12.73 -25.59
C LEU A 257 9.32 -12.04 -26.41
N ILE A 258 10.58 -12.23 -26.01
CA ILE A 258 11.71 -11.65 -26.73
C ILE A 258 11.88 -12.30 -28.10
N GLN A 259 11.66 -13.60 -28.22
CA GLN A 259 11.70 -14.29 -29.49
C GLN A 259 10.66 -13.70 -30.46
N ILE A 260 9.39 -13.61 -30.06
CA ILE A 260 8.32 -13.07 -30.89
C ILE A 260 8.58 -11.60 -31.26
N TYR A 261 9.08 -10.80 -30.30
CA TYR A 261 9.50 -9.43 -30.57
C TYR A 261 10.56 -9.35 -31.68
N ASN A 262 11.59 -10.22 -31.63
CA ASN A 262 12.63 -10.27 -32.65
C ASN A 262 12.11 -10.79 -34.00
N ASP A 263 11.23 -11.79 -33.97
CA ASP A 263 10.60 -12.37 -35.17
C ASP A 263 9.71 -11.33 -35.88
N ASP A 264 8.90 -10.56 -35.12
CA ASP A 264 8.08 -9.48 -35.66
C ASP A 264 8.94 -8.36 -36.25
N ALA A 265 10.00 -7.93 -35.54
CA ALA A 265 10.91 -6.92 -36.05
C ALA A 265 11.66 -7.37 -37.33
N ALA A 266 12.04 -8.65 -37.39
CA ALA A 266 12.65 -9.23 -38.61
C ALA A 266 11.64 -9.28 -39.76
N ALA A 267 10.39 -9.65 -39.50
CA ALA A 267 9.33 -9.68 -40.49
C ALA A 267 9.03 -8.28 -41.06
N ASP A 268 9.00 -7.26 -40.22
CA ASP A 268 8.80 -5.87 -40.63
C ASP A 268 9.96 -5.38 -41.54
N LYS A 269 11.21 -5.66 -41.16
CA LYS A 269 12.39 -5.33 -41.99
C LYS A 269 12.37 -6.04 -43.33
N ASN A 270 12.03 -7.33 -43.30
CA ASN A 270 11.94 -8.11 -44.54
C ASN A 270 10.87 -7.55 -45.45
N PHE A 271 9.72 -7.16 -44.92
CA PHE A 271 8.62 -6.59 -45.66
C PHE A 271 9.01 -5.25 -46.34
N ILE A 272 9.72 -4.37 -45.62
CA ILE A 272 10.26 -3.13 -46.16
C ILE A 272 11.26 -3.43 -47.30
N SER A 273 12.22 -4.33 -47.05
CA SER A 273 13.24 -4.68 -48.01
C SER A 273 12.67 -5.33 -49.28
N GLU A 274 11.67 -6.21 -49.10
CA GLU A 274 11.02 -6.86 -50.23
C GLU A 274 10.24 -5.86 -51.09
N ASN A 275 9.49 -4.93 -50.49
CA ASN A 275 8.79 -3.88 -51.25
C ASN A 275 9.78 -2.93 -51.94
N THR A 276 10.87 -2.58 -51.29
CA THR A 276 11.90 -1.76 -51.90
C THR A 276 12.57 -2.47 -53.08
N SER A 277 12.90 -3.77 -52.91
CA SER A 277 13.48 -4.59 -53.97
C SER A 277 12.55 -4.67 -55.18
N LYS A 278 11.24 -4.90 -54.96
CA LYS A 278 10.23 -4.93 -56.01
C LYS A 278 10.13 -3.60 -56.76
N PHE A 279 10.08 -2.48 -56.04
CA PHE A 279 10.06 -1.15 -56.64
C PHE A 279 11.30 -0.90 -57.50
N ILE A 280 12.53 -1.25 -57.01
CA ILE A 280 13.75 -1.11 -57.76
C ILE A 280 13.76 -2.00 -59.00
N ALA A 281 13.29 -3.25 -58.88
CA ALA A 281 13.18 -4.17 -60.03
C ALA A 281 12.29 -3.64 -61.13
N ASP A 282 11.07 -3.15 -60.74
CA ASP A 282 10.17 -2.54 -61.70
C ASP A 282 10.74 -1.30 -62.36
N ARG A 283 11.50 -0.48 -61.59
CA ARG A 283 12.13 0.71 -62.13
C ARG A 283 13.35 0.40 -63.04
N LEU A 284 14.12 -0.63 -62.70
CA LEU A 284 15.21 -1.13 -63.55
C LEU A 284 14.72 -1.60 -64.90
N LEU A 285 13.57 -2.31 -64.93
CA LEU A 285 12.94 -2.75 -66.17
C LEU A 285 12.62 -1.55 -67.08
N LEU A 286 11.99 -0.50 -66.50
CA LEU A 286 11.65 0.72 -67.23
C LEU A 286 12.88 1.46 -67.75
N ILE A 287 13.89 1.65 -66.88
CA ILE A 287 15.08 2.39 -67.29
C ILE A 287 15.90 1.63 -68.34
N THR A 288 15.91 0.30 -68.32
CA THR A 288 16.52 -0.54 -69.34
C THR A 288 15.90 -0.32 -70.68
N GLN A 289 14.54 -0.29 -70.74
CA GLN A 289 13.82 0.01 -71.97
C GLN A 289 14.05 1.43 -72.46
N GLU A 290 14.10 2.41 -71.55
CA GLU A 290 14.41 3.79 -71.90
C GLU A 290 15.83 3.96 -72.35
N LEU A 291 16.82 3.24 -71.83
CA LEU A 291 18.21 3.25 -72.25
C LEU A 291 18.39 2.64 -73.66
N ASP A 292 17.78 1.48 -73.86
CA ASP A 292 17.76 0.82 -75.14
C ASP A 292 17.20 1.76 -76.24
N GLY A 293 16.09 2.47 -75.90
CA GLY A 293 15.57 3.48 -76.85
C GLY A 293 16.54 4.61 -77.17
N VAL A 294 17.21 5.16 -76.14
CA VAL A 294 18.23 6.22 -76.37
C VAL A 294 19.46 5.68 -77.10
N GLU A 295 19.86 4.45 -76.87
CA GLU A 295 20.96 3.80 -77.58
C GLU A 295 20.64 3.62 -79.06
N GLN A 296 19.36 3.26 -79.36
CA GLN A 296 18.91 3.22 -80.76
C GLN A 296 18.84 4.62 -81.40
N ASP A 297 18.52 5.68 -80.67
CA ASP A 297 18.61 7.05 -81.11
C ASP A 297 20.04 7.47 -81.46
N VAL A 298 21.01 7.10 -80.59
CA VAL A 298 22.42 7.31 -80.76
C VAL A 298 22.86 6.60 -82.09
N GLU A 299 22.55 5.34 -82.23
CA GLU A 299 22.87 4.54 -83.40
C GLU A 299 22.30 5.18 -84.74
N SER A 300 21.01 5.52 -84.69
CA SER A 300 20.33 6.16 -85.76
C SER A 300 20.88 7.50 -86.13
N PHE A 301 21.27 8.31 -85.15
CA PHE A 301 21.93 9.59 -85.38
C PHE A 301 23.32 9.44 -85.99
N LYS A 302 24.13 8.48 -85.53
CA LYS A 302 25.43 8.18 -86.07
C LYS A 302 25.34 7.67 -87.52
N LYS A 303 24.41 6.76 -87.78
CA LYS A 303 24.15 6.23 -89.14
C LYS A 303 23.66 7.30 -90.07
N SER A 304 22.72 8.13 -89.70
CA SER A 304 22.10 9.15 -90.59
C SER A 304 23.10 10.29 -90.94
N ASN A 305 24.06 10.54 -90.06
CA ASN A 305 25.02 11.63 -90.26
C ASN A 305 26.44 11.13 -90.68
N SER A 306 26.64 9.82 -90.89
CA SER A 306 27.91 9.18 -91.31
C SER A 306 29.09 9.54 -90.35
N LEU A 307 28.82 9.69 -89.12
CA LEU A 307 29.79 10.16 -88.08
C LEU A 307 30.43 8.94 -87.38
N THR A 308 31.79 8.82 -87.50
CA THR A 308 32.55 7.75 -86.83
C THR A 308 33.22 8.23 -85.55
N ASP A 309 33.64 9.48 -85.49
CA ASP A 309 34.27 10.05 -84.27
C ASP A 309 34.16 11.58 -84.21
N ILE A 310 33.36 12.11 -83.29
CA ILE A 310 33.21 13.53 -83.01
C ILE A 310 34.17 13.97 -81.87
N GLU A 311 34.84 13.03 -81.32
CA GLU A 311 35.53 13.22 -79.96
C GLU A 311 36.89 13.95 -80.13
N SER A 312 37.52 13.86 -81.28
CA SER A 312 38.91 14.39 -81.54
C SER A 312 38.96 15.92 -81.58
N GLU A 313 37.94 16.58 -82.16
CA GLU A 313 37.95 18.07 -82.27
C GLU A 313 37.28 18.75 -81.05
N ALA A 314 36.37 18.07 -80.40
CA ALA A 314 35.65 18.61 -79.28
C ALA A 314 36.44 18.65 -77.94
N LYS A 315 37.50 17.89 -77.85
CA LYS A 315 38.32 17.71 -76.61
C LYS A 315 38.89 18.99 -76.04
N LEU A 316 39.20 19.97 -76.89
CA LEU A 316 39.70 21.28 -76.41
C LEU A 316 38.65 22.18 -75.73
N PHE A 317 37.32 21.98 -76.05
CA PHE A 317 36.24 22.77 -75.44
C PHE A 317 35.51 22.06 -74.37
N ILE A 318 35.67 20.75 -74.20
CA ILE A 318 35.00 19.88 -73.29
C ILE A 318 35.49 20.04 -71.81
N GLU A 319 36.78 20.35 -71.62
CA GLU A 319 37.38 20.49 -70.30
C GLU A 319 36.69 21.60 -69.43
N GLY A 320 36.27 22.71 -70.06
CA GLY A 320 35.56 23.81 -69.33
C GLY A 320 34.10 23.53 -69.10
N SER A 321 33.45 22.60 -69.83
CA SER A 321 32.02 22.24 -69.69
C SER A 321 31.83 21.02 -68.84
N SER A 322 32.85 20.26 -68.49
CA SER A 322 32.75 18.96 -67.84
C SER A 322 32.12 19.03 -66.47
N GLU A 323 32.40 20.06 -65.71
CA GLU A 323 31.92 20.22 -64.34
C GLU A 323 30.41 20.54 -64.28
N TYR A 324 29.95 21.40 -65.22
CA TYR A 324 28.50 21.72 -65.29
C TYR A 324 27.70 20.53 -65.83
N ASN A 325 28.22 19.74 -66.74
CA ASN A 325 27.62 18.54 -67.24
C ASN A 325 27.47 17.50 -66.10
N LYS A 326 28.53 17.33 -65.28
CA LYS A 326 28.43 16.42 -64.09
C LYS A 326 27.35 16.82 -63.15
N LEU A 327 27.25 18.09 -62.77
CA LEU A 327 26.23 18.63 -61.88
C LEU A 327 24.82 18.52 -62.49
N SER A 328 24.69 18.73 -63.80
CA SER A 328 23.43 18.61 -64.53
C SER A 328 22.89 17.18 -64.52
N VAL A 329 23.80 16.21 -64.81
CA VAL A 329 23.48 14.77 -64.78
C VAL A 329 23.06 14.35 -63.36
N GLN A 330 23.81 14.77 -62.36
CA GLN A 330 23.51 14.45 -60.96
C GLN A 330 22.17 15.01 -60.52
N ASN A 331 21.82 16.23 -60.88
CA ASN A 331 20.54 16.86 -60.62
C ASN A 331 19.40 16.10 -61.33
N GLU A 332 19.60 15.66 -62.58
CA GLU A 332 18.59 14.93 -63.33
C GLU A 332 18.33 13.53 -62.79
N ILE A 333 19.35 12.85 -62.27
CA ILE A 333 19.17 11.58 -61.53
C ILE A 333 18.29 11.79 -60.30
N GLN A 334 18.61 12.79 -59.48
CA GLN A 334 17.82 13.10 -58.28
C GLN A 334 16.37 13.47 -58.66
N LEU A 335 16.16 14.24 -59.70
CA LEU A 335 14.84 14.65 -60.19
C LEU A 335 13.99 13.45 -60.65
N ASN A 336 14.62 12.50 -61.35
CA ASN A 336 13.98 11.27 -61.76
C ASN A 336 13.58 10.39 -60.59
N VAL A 337 14.44 10.25 -59.60
CA VAL A 337 14.14 9.52 -58.34
C VAL A 337 12.96 10.15 -57.63
N VAL A 338 12.99 11.46 -57.35
CA VAL A 338 11.89 12.17 -56.66
C VAL A 338 10.59 12.09 -57.44
N SER A 339 10.64 12.23 -58.78
CA SER A 339 9.46 12.12 -59.62
C SER A 339 8.85 10.70 -59.64
N SER A 340 9.71 9.70 -59.60
CA SER A 340 9.29 8.30 -59.50
C SER A 340 8.63 8.03 -58.14
N MET A 341 9.19 8.56 -57.06
CA MET A 341 8.60 8.44 -55.73
C MET A 341 7.26 9.16 -55.63
N LEU A 342 7.11 10.37 -56.15
CA LEU A 342 5.82 11.07 -56.23
C LEU A 342 4.80 10.30 -57.00
N SER A 343 5.17 9.67 -58.12
CA SER A 343 4.28 8.86 -58.92
C SER A 343 3.83 7.57 -58.20
N PHE A 344 4.76 6.96 -57.47
CA PHE A 344 4.47 5.81 -56.60
C PHE A 344 3.53 6.21 -55.46
N LEU A 345 3.84 7.30 -54.76
CA LEU A 345 3.04 7.82 -53.67
C LEU A 345 1.57 8.12 -54.07
N LYS A 346 1.37 8.67 -55.30
CA LYS A 346 0.05 8.91 -55.88
C LYS A 346 -0.75 7.64 -56.15
N LYS A 347 -0.08 6.54 -56.51
CA LYS A 347 -0.67 5.25 -56.82
C LYS A 347 -0.78 4.35 -55.59
N SER A 348 -0.04 4.62 -54.53
CA SER A 348 0.02 3.79 -53.33
C SER A 348 -1.26 3.88 -52.51
N THR A 349 -1.66 2.76 -51.95
CA THR A 349 -2.75 2.66 -50.97
C THR A 349 -2.20 2.98 -49.55
N SER A 350 -3.10 3.05 -48.60
CA SER A 350 -2.69 3.24 -47.19
C SER A 350 -2.00 2.00 -46.55
N ALA A 351 -1.80 0.95 -47.33
CA ALA A 351 -1.08 -0.27 -46.90
C ALA A 351 0.35 -0.37 -47.49
N ASP A 352 0.67 0.46 -48.45
CA ASP A 352 1.95 0.35 -49.18
C ASP A 352 3.03 1.16 -48.50
N LEU A 353 4.16 0.52 -48.24
CA LEU A 353 5.35 1.17 -47.72
C LEU A 353 6.13 1.93 -48.82
N LEU A 354 6.66 3.07 -48.42
CA LEU A 354 7.51 3.85 -49.34
C LEU A 354 8.95 3.38 -49.27
N PRO A 355 9.66 3.34 -50.41
CA PRO A 355 11.08 3.01 -50.44
C PRO A 355 11.88 4.07 -49.66
N ALA A 356 12.46 3.69 -48.52
CA ALA A 356 13.07 4.65 -47.60
C ALA A 356 14.48 5.11 -48.01
N ASN A 357 15.24 4.30 -48.78
CA ASN A 357 16.68 4.52 -48.99
C ASN A 357 17.07 5.10 -50.38
N LEU A 358 16.09 5.58 -51.14
CA LEU A 358 16.33 6.07 -52.52
C LEU A 358 16.65 7.57 -52.60
N ILE A 359 16.38 8.33 -51.57
CA ILE A 359 16.66 9.75 -51.52
C ILE A 359 18.02 9.94 -50.82
N SER A 360 19.04 10.28 -51.59
CA SER A 360 20.35 10.65 -51.06
C SER A 360 20.38 12.16 -50.85
N GLY A 361 20.37 12.60 -49.59
CA GLY A 361 20.50 14.02 -49.25
C GLY A 361 19.88 14.34 -47.87
N GLU A 362 20.51 15.28 -47.19
CA GLU A 362 19.98 15.87 -45.95
C GLU A 362 18.66 16.62 -46.23
N GLY A 363 17.56 16.07 -45.81
CA GLY A 363 16.29 16.78 -45.92
C GLY A 363 15.11 16.03 -45.27
N ASP A 364 14.14 16.81 -44.80
CA ASP A 364 12.90 16.41 -44.16
C ASP A 364 12.18 15.23 -44.85
N ALA A 365 12.38 15.03 -46.12
CA ALA A 365 11.69 14.00 -46.91
C ALA A 365 12.04 12.56 -46.48
N SER A 366 13.29 12.27 -46.20
CA SER A 366 13.73 10.92 -45.79
C SER A 366 13.19 10.57 -44.40
N GLU A 367 13.20 11.55 -43.48
CA GLU A 367 12.67 11.37 -42.14
C GLU A 367 11.13 11.21 -42.15
N LEU A 368 10.46 11.99 -42.97
CA LEU A 368 8.99 11.89 -43.14
C LEU A 368 8.60 10.54 -43.76
N ILE A 369 9.38 10.00 -44.70
CA ILE A 369 9.16 8.69 -45.28
C ILE A 369 9.34 7.57 -44.25
N ASN A 370 10.39 7.66 -43.44
CA ASN A 370 10.59 6.69 -42.34
C ASN A 370 9.46 6.73 -41.33
N SER A 371 9.02 7.91 -40.90
CA SER A 371 7.89 8.09 -40.01
C SER A 371 6.58 7.55 -40.62
N TYR A 372 6.35 7.79 -41.92
CA TYR A 372 5.21 7.23 -42.63
C TYR A 372 5.22 5.71 -42.63
N ASN A 373 6.35 5.09 -42.94
CA ASN A 373 6.53 3.65 -42.93
C ASN A 373 6.29 3.06 -41.53
N GLN A 374 6.79 3.72 -40.48
CA GLN A 374 6.57 3.30 -39.10
C GLN A 374 5.07 3.26 -38.73
N LEU A 375 4.32 4.33 -39.09
CA LEU A 375 2.88 4.36 -38.83
C LEU A 375 2.11 3.27 -39.57
N ILE A 376 2.51 2.95 -40.81
CA ILE A 376 1.91 1.85 -41.57
C ILE A 376 2.17 0.51 -40.87
N LEU A 377 3.41 0.27 -40.44
CA LEU A 377 3.75 -0.95 -39.73
C LEU A 377 2.98 -1.08 -38.40
N GLU A 378 2.88 0.01 -37.66
CA GLU A 378 2.11 0.04 -36.41
C GLU A 378 0.62 -0.23 -36.66
N ARG A 379 0.03 0.41 -37.67
CA ARG A 379 -1.34 0.13 -38.10
C ARG A 379 -1.54 -1.34 -38.47
N ASN A 380 -0.63 -1.91 -39.24
CA ASN A 380 -0.70 -3.30 -39.68
C ASN A 380 -0.55 -4.27 -38.50
N ARG A 381 0.25 -3.93 -37.48
CA ARG A 381 0.32 -4.70 -36.22
C ARG A 381 -1.02 -4.71 -35.48
N ILE A 382 -1.63 -3.54 -35.36
CA ILE A 382 -2.93 -3.43 -34.69
C ILE A 382 -4.03 -4.15 -35.47
N LEU A 383 -4.02 -4.08 -36.78
CA LEU A 383 -5.00 -4.78 -37.64
C LEU A 383 -4.90 -6.32 -37.57
N LYS A 384 -3.76 -6.89 -37.12
CA LYS A 384 -3.69 -8.35 -36.86
C LYS A 384 -4.59 -8.79 -35.69
N SER A 385 -4.93 -7.89 -34.79
CA SER A 385 -5.73 -8.19 -33.60
C SER A 385 -6.98 -7.32 -33.42
N ALA A 386 -7.22 -6.34 -34.32
CA ALA A 386 -8.33 -5.39 -34.23
C ALA A 386 -9.02 -5.25 -35.59
N THR A 387 -10.25 -4.75 -35.59
CA THR A 387 -10.99 -4.45 -36.81
C THR A 387 -10.68 -3.02 -37.28
N VAL A 388 -10.94 -2.75 -38.56
CA VAL A 388 -10.75 -1.41 -39.18
C VAL A 388 -11.53 -0.28 -38.51
N VAL A 389 -12.55 -0.60 -37.70
CA VAL A 389 -13.39 0.37 -36.98
C VAL A 389 -12.81 0.73 -35.61
N ASN A 390 -11.72 0.10 -35.22
CA ASN A 390 -11.06 0.41 -33.93
C ASN A 390 -10.61 1.89 -33.91
N PRO A 391 -10.94 2.67 -32.87
CA PRO A 391 -10.58 4.09 -32.77
C PRO A 391 -9.09 4.35 -32.97
N THR A 392 -8.22 3.48 -32.48
CA THR A 392 -6.76 3.59 -32.64
C THR A 392 -6.36 3.41 -34.10
N VAL A 393 -6.97 2.46 -34.83
CA VAL A 393 -6.74 2.26 -36.26
C VAL A 393 -7.19 3.48 -37.06
N VAL A 394 -8.36 4.03 -36.75
CA VAL A 394 -8.89 5.22 -37.38
C VAL A 394 -7.97 6.43 -37.17
N THR A 395 -7.46 6.60 -35.95
CA THR A 395 -6.50 7.68 -35.62
C THR A 395 -5.20 7.51 -36.39
N LEU A 396 -4.65 6.29 -36.45
CA LEU A 396 -3.45 6.00 -37.23
C LEU A 396 -3.68 6.23 -38.73
N GLU A 397 -4.83 5.87 -39.29
CA GLU A 397 -5.16 6.14 -40.69
C GLU A 397 -5.23 7.65 -40.98
N GLN A 398 -5.76 8.44 -40.07
CA GLN A 398 -5.72 9.90 -40.18
C GLN A 398 -4.30 10.45 -40.13
N GLN A 399 -3.46 9.94 -39.22
CA GLN A 399 -2.05 10.32 -39.15
C GLN A 399 -1.27 9.89 -40.39
N ILE A 400 -1.49 8.68 -40.88
CA ILE A 400 -0.91 8.18 -42.12
C ILE A 400 -1.32 9.05 -43.31
N ALA A 401 -2.59 9.41 -43.40
CA ALA A 401 -3.08 10.29 -44.47
C ALA A 401 -2.46 11.69 -44.41
N SER A 402 -2.36 12.25 -43.21
CA SER A 402 -1.69 13.55 -42.97
C SER A 402 -0.22 13.49 -43.34
N LEU A 403 0.48 12.44 -42.87
CA LEU A 403 1.91 12.29 -43.16
C LEU A 403 2.18 11.97 -44.62
N LYS A 404 1.30 11.22 -45.30
CA LYS A 404 1.34 11.02 -46.75
C LYS A 404 1.27 12.34 -47.50
N SER A 405 0.40 13.26 -47.06
CA SER A 405 0.33 14.61 -47.63
C SER A 405 1.64 15.39 -47.39
N ASN A 406 2.18 15.33 -46.19
CA ASN A 406 3.44 16.02 -45.86
C ASN A 406 4.63 15.46 -46.66
N VAL A 407 4.70 14.14 -46.82
CA VAL A 407 5.70 13.48 -47.69
C VAL A 407 5.55 13.96 -49.15
N ALA A 408 4.28 13.97 -49.65
CA ALA A 408 4.03 14.45 -51.02
C ALA A 408 4.43 15.91 -51.19
N GLU A 409 4.13 16.76 -50.23
CA GLU A 409 4.50 18.17 -50.25
C GLU A 409 6.02 18.37 -50.15
N SER A 410 6.72 17.62 -49.29
CA SER A 410 8.17 17.67 -49.15
C SER A 410 8.87 17.23 -50.44
N LEU A 411 8.40 16.10 -51.01
CA LEU A 411 8.91 15.62 -52.30
C LEU A 411 8.60 16.60 -53.42
N SER A 412 7.44 17.25 -53.42
CA SER A 412 7.07 18.27 -54.40
C SER A 412 7.93 19.53 -54.28
N ARG A 413 8.21 19.96 -53.06
CA ARG A 413 9.18 21.05 -52.79
C ARG A 413 10.57 20.72 -53.27
N MET A 414 11.05 19.49 -52.99
CA MET A 414 12.34 19.01 -53.48
C MET A 414 12.36 18.96 -55.00
N GLN A 415 11.31 18.44 -55.64
CA GLN A 415 11.18 18.44 -57.09
C GLN A 415 11.27 19.86 -57.68
N THR A 416 10.58 20.82 -57.04
CA THR A 416 10.61 22.23 -57.46
C THR A 416 11.99 22.82 -57.31
N SER A 417 12.68 22.56 -56.19
CA SER A 417 14.07 23.01 -55.96
C SER A 417 15.02 22.46 -57.01
N LEU A 418 14.95 21.12 -57.25
CA LEU A 418 15.75 20.47 -58.30
C LEU A 418 15.44 21.02 -59.72
N ASN A 419 14.19 21.38 -59.99
CA ASN A 419 13.80 22.01 -61.25
C ASN A 419 14.36 23.42 -61.38
N ILE A 420 14.39 24.21 -60.32
CA ILE A 420 15.04 25.51 -60.29
C ILE A 420 16.53 25.36 -60.55
N GLN A 421 17.19 24.41 -59.88
CA GLN A 421 18.62 24.12 -60.10
C GLN A 421 18.88 23.67 -61.54
N LYS A 422 18.03 22.80 -62.11
CA LYS A 422 18.07 22.41 -63.51
C LYS A 422 18.02 23.61 -64.48
N ARG A 423 17.11 24.59 -64.18
CA ARG A 423 17.01 25.82 -65.00
C ARG A 423 18.24 26.66 -64.88
N ASN A 424 18.80 26.81 -63.67
CA ASN A 424 20.03 27.57 -63.46
C ASN A 424 21.22 26.98 -64.16
N LEU A 425 21.39 25.64 -64.04
CA LEU A 425 22.47 24.92 -64.75
C LEU A 425 22.31 25.03 -66.27
N LYS A 426 21.05 24.89 -66.78
CA LYS A 426 20.74 25.07 -68.18
C LYS A 426 20.98 26.50 -68.69
N GLY A 427 20.69 27.52 -67.78
CA GLY A 427 20.98 28.93 -68.09
C GLY A 427 22.51 29.20 -68.29
N GLN A 428 23.31 28.61 -67.37
CA GLN A 428 24.77 28.68 -67.43
C GLN A 428 25.34 27.95 -68.67
N GLU A 429 24.76 26.80 -69.02
CA GLU A 429 25.14 26.04 -70.23
C GLU A 429 24.78 26.85 -71.46
N GLY A 430 23.65 27.52 -71.57
CA GLY A 430 23.20 28.39 -72.68
C GLY A 430 24.12 29.64 -72.90
N LEU A 431 24.68 30.17 -71.76
CA LEU A 431 25.67 31.25 -71.82
C LEU A 431 27.00 30.77 -72.37
N LEU A 432 27.39 29.54 -71.99
CA LEU A 432 28.63 28.89 -72.57
C LEU A 432 28.41 28.55 -74.05
N ASP A 433 27.26 28.01 -74.41
CA ASP A 433 26.91 27.71 -75.84
C ASP A 433 26.89 28.95 -76.76
N SER A 434 26.44 30.10 -76.20
CA SER A 434 26.40 31.40 -76.92
C SER A 434 27.84 31.91 -77.21
N LYS A 435 28.85 31.51 -76.42
CA LYS A 435 30.26 31.84 -76.69
C LYS A 435 30.93 30.86 -77.66
N ILE A 436 30.34 29.66 -77.82
CA ILE A 436 30.88 28.59 -78.68
C ILE A 436 30.26 28.59 -80.10
N GLY A 437 29.57 29.71 -80.46
CA GLY A 437 28.75 29.91 -81.67
C GLY A 437 29.33 29.49 -83.06
N LYS A 438 30.22 28.49 -83.14
CA LYS A 438 30.77 27.92 -84.39
C LYS A 438 30.76 26.39 -84.38
N ILE A 439 30.12 25.71 -83.50
CA ILE A 439 30.04 24.25 -83.47
C ILE A 439 28.92 23.79 -84.41
N PRO A 440 29.12 22.72 -85.18
CA PRO A 440 28.12 22.22 -86.14
C PRO A 440 26.84 21.82 -85.40
N VAL A 441 25.67 22.06 -85.95
CA VAL A 441 24.34 21.72 -85.48
C VAL A 441 24.28 20.22 -85.03
N GLN A 442 25.00 19.38 -85.79
CA GLN A 442 25.08 17.94 -85.45
C GLN A 442 25.69 17.60 -84.12
N GLU A 443 26.72 18.29 -83.67
CA GLU A 443 27.36 18.07 -82.38
C GLU A 443 26.50 18.50 -81.25
N ARG A 444 25.69 19.53 -81.38
CA ARG A 444 24.72 19.98 -80.48
C ARG A 444 23.55 18.95 -80.24
N GLN A 445 23.12 18.40 -81.43
CA GLN A 445 22.04 17.34 -81.38
C GLN A 445 22.59 16.05 -80.71
N PHE A 446 23.80 15.64 -81.08
CA PHE A 446 24.45 14.47 -80.47
C PHE A 446 24.67 14.67 -79.01
N ARG A 447 25.10 15.84 -78.55
CA ARG A 447 25.33 16.12 -77.15
C ARG A 447 24.04 16.00 -76.28
N VAL A 448 22.89 16.34 -76.87
CA VAL A 448 21.56 16.16 -76.15
C VAL A 448 21.31 14.68 -75.95
N ILE A 449 21.46 13.86 -77.05
CA ILE A 449 21.18 12.41 -76.97
C ILE A 449 22.22 11.71 -76.05
N ALA A 450 23.54 12.05 -76.14
CA ALA A 450 24.58 11.51 -75.32
C ALA A 450 24.39 11.86 -73.85
N ARG A 451 23.86 13.08 -73.57
CA ARG A 451 23.52 13.44 -72.20
C ARG A 451 22.37 12.58 -71.65
N GLN A 452 21.33 12.37 -72.46
CA GLN A 452 20.21 11.49 -72.11
C GLN A 452 20.68 10.07 -71.89
N GLN A 453 21.55 9.54 -72.72
CA GLN A 453 22.16 8.24 -72.50
C GLN A 453 22.90 8.17 -71.19
N LYS A 454 23.78 9.14 -70.90
CA LYS A 454 24.57 9.18 -69.70
C LYS A 454 23.73 9.27 -68.47
N VAL A 455 22.68 10.11 -68.44
CA VAL A 455 21.70 10.19 -67.31
C VAL A 455 21.02 8.85 -67.07
N LYS A 456 20.60 8.17 -68.15
CA LYS A 456 19.94 6.88 -68.03
C LYS A 456 20.88 5.78 -67.58
N GLU A 457 22.12 5.77 -68.04
CA GLU A 457 23.16 4.83 -67.65
C GLU A 457 23.55 5.02 -66.19
N GLU A 458 23.77 6.25 -65.71
CA GLU A 458 24.12 6.53 -64.33
C GLU A 458 22.93 6.22 -63.40
N LEU A 459 21.69 6.50 -63.83
CA LEU A 459 20.50 6.10 -63.08
C LEU A 459 20.35 4.57 -63.01
N TYR A 460 20.62 3.86 -64.08
CA TYR A 460 20.59 2.40 -64.09
C TYR A 460 21.62 1.83 -63.11
N LEU A 461 22.86 2.34 -63.12
CA LEU A 461 23.96 1.91 -62.25
C LEU A 461 23.59 2.21 -60.76
N TYR A 462 23.02 3.39 -60.49
CA TYR A 462 22.56 3.76 -59.17
C TYR A 462 21.48 2.81 -58.65
N LEU A 463 20.47 2.49 -59.49
CA LEU A 463 19.43 1.55 -59.12
C LEU A 463 19.97 0.14 -58.90
N LEU A 464 20.96 -0.27 -59.70
CA LEU A 464 21.62 -1.56 -59.56
C LEU A 464 22.38 -1.64 -58.23
N GLU A 465 23.12 -0.59 -57.85
CA GLU A 465 23.79 -0.48 -56.55
C GLU A 465 22.77 -0.58 -55.41
N LYS A 466 21.65 0.15 -55.48
CA LYS A 466 20.61 0.12 -54.49
C LYS A 466 19.87 -1.23 -54.39
N ARG A 467 19.76 -1.96 -55.50
CA ARG A 467 19.25 -3.33 -55.51
C ARG A 467 20.17 -4.25 -54.72
N GLU A 468 21.47 -4.21 -54.97
CA GLU A 468 22.44 -5.04 -54.23
C GLU A 468 22.48 -4.66 -52.73
N GLU A 469 22.46 -3.37 -52.41
CA GLU A 469 22.40 -2.89 -51.00
C GLU A 469 21.12 -3.42 -50.28
N THR A 470 19.99 -3.38 -50.96
CA THR A 470 18.71 -3.91 -50.41
C THR A 470 18.76 -5.42 -50.24
N ALA A 471 19.34 -6.15 -51.21
CA ALA A 471 19.53 -7.59 -51.14
C ALA A 471 20.46 -8.00 -49.97
N ILE A 472 21.55 -7.26 -49.76
CA ILE A 472 22.43 -7.45 -48.60
C ILE A 472 21.69 -7.19 -47.30
N SER A 473 20.91 -6.12 -47.22
CA SER A 473 20.08 -5.80 -46.02
C SER A 473 19.07 -6.91 -45.69
N LEU A 474 18.42 -7.48 -46.74
CA LEU A 474 17.52 -8.61 -46.57
C LEU A 474 18.24 -9.86 -46.06
N ALA A 475 19.42 -10.17 -46.59
CA ALA A 475 20.23 -11.33 -46.19
C ALA A 475 20.82 -11.19 -44.77
N ALA A 476 21.07 -9.96 -44.33
CA ALA A 476 21.75 -9.63 -43.07
C ALA A 476 20.79 -9.21 -41.91
N THR A 477 19.51 -9.65 -41.95
CA THR A 477 18.55 -9.30 -40.92
C THR A 477 19.02 -9.76 -39.52
N ALA A 478 19.56 -8.82 -38.75
CA ALA A 478 19.95 -9.06 -37.37
C ALA A 478 18.80 -8.74 -36.43
N PRO A 479 18.59 -9.49 -35.34
CA PRO A 479 17.53 -9.23 -34.35
C PRO A 479 17.70 -7.83 -33.75
N ASN A 480 16.59 -7.15 -33.51
CA ASN A 480 16.58 -5.80 -32.91
C ASN A 480 17.00 -5.83 -31.44
N ALA A 481 16.63 -6.86 -30.70
CA ALA A 481 17.07 -7.07 -29.34
C ALA A 481 18.06 -8.21 -29.25
N ARG A 482 19.25 -7.93 -28.75
CA ARG A 482 20.21 -8.94 -28.35
C ARG A 482 20.03 -9.30 -26.89
N VAL A 483 19.78 -10.56 -26.60
CA VAL A 483 19.73 -11.07 -25.23
C VAL A 483 21.14 -10.99 -24.62
N ILE A 484 21.27 -10.26 -23.52
CA ILE A 484 22.49 -10.18 -22.70
C ILE A 484 22.45 -11.33 -21.69
N ASP A 485 21.38 -11.37 -20.89
CA ASP A 485 21.12 -12.43 -19.94
C ASP A 485 19.79 -13.11 -20.28
N ALA A 486 19.81 -14.43 -20.42
CA ALA A 486 18.60 -15.21 -20.61
C ALA A 486 17.67 -15.11 -19.39
N ALA A 487 16.39 -15.28 -19.60
CA ALA A 487 15.41 -15.22 -18.53
C ALA A 487 15.71 -16.22 -17.42
N LYS A 488 15.94 -15.71 -16.22
CA LYS A 488 16.22 -16.52 -15.03
C LYS A 488 15.39 -16.01 -13.86
N ALA A 489 14.75 -16.94 -13.17
CA ALA A 489 13.95 -16.60 -11.99
C ALA A 489 14.82 -16.59 -10.73
N SER A 490 14.41 -15.74 -9.78
CA SER A 490 15.00 -15.71 -8.45
C SER A 490 14.69 -17.02 -7.70
N ILE A 491 15.67 -17.54 -7.00
CA ILE A 491 15.50 -18.73 -6.14
C ILE A 491 14.63 -18.38 -4.91
N ILE A 492 14.69 -17.12 -4.47
CA ILE A 492 13.96 -16.63 -3.30
C ILE A 492 12.65 -15.97 -3.78
N PRO A 493 11.50 -16.36 -3.22
CA PRO A 493 10.23 -15.71 -3.58
C PRO A 493 10.24 -14.22 -3.20
N VAL A 494 9.73 -13.39 -4.09
CA VAL A 494 9.65 -11.93 -3.90
C VAL A 494 8.46 -11.55 -3.02
N SER A 495 7.43 -12.38 -3.03
CA SER A 495 6.20 -12.21 -2.25
C SER A 495 5.66 -13.58 -1.82
N PRO A 496 5.06 -13.68 -0.63
CA PRO A 496 5.03 -12.70 0.44
C PRO A 496 6.40 -12.54 1.14
N LYS A 497 6.72 -11.33 1.58
CA LYS A 497 7.95 -11.07 2.37
C LYS A 497 7.75 -11.58 3.79
N LYS A 498 8.14 -12.81 4.08
CA LYS A 498 7.92 -13.51 5.37
C LYS A 498 8.33 -12.67 6.57
N ASN A 499 9.50 -12.05 6.52
CA ASN A 499 10.02 -11.25 7.63
C ASN A 499 9.14 -10.01 7.93
N ILE A 500 8.59 -9.38 6.90
CA ILE A 500 7.70 -8.22 7.07
C ILE A 500 6.37 -8.65 7.67
N ILE A 501 5.83 -9.80 7.23
CA ILE A 501 4.56 -10.33 7.76
C ILE A 501 4.71 -10.75 9.22
N TYR A 502 5.80 -11.46 9.59
CA TYR A 502 6.06 -11.81 10.98
C TYR A 502 6.29 -10.56 11.85
N LEU A 503 7.03 -9.57 11.34
CA LEU A 503 7.24 -8.32 12.07
C LEU A 503 5.91 -7.57 12.27
N ALA A 504 5.10 -7.47 11.23
CA ALA A 504 3.78 -6.84 11.31
C ALA A 504 2.84 -7.59 12.27
N ALA A 505 2.84 -8.92 12.22
CA ALA A 505 2.06 -9.76 13.13
C ALA A 505 2.51 -9.59 14.59
N LEU A 506 3.82 -9.53 14.82
CA LEU A 506 4.37 -9.28 16.16
C LEU A 506 3.96 -7.90 16.69
N LEU A 507 4.10 -6.87 15.86
CA LEU A 507 3.69 -5.50 16.24
C LEU A 507 2.18 -5.42 16.54
N LEU A 508 1.34 -6.02 15.69
CA LEU A 508 -0.10 -6.08 15.92
C LEU A 508 -0.43 -6.86 17.19
N GLY A 509 0.24 -7.99 17.42
CA GLY A 509 0.07 -8.80 18.63
C GLY A 509 0.44 -8.08 19.92
N LEU A 510 1.35 -7.10 19.85
CA LEU A 510 1.70 -6.24 20.97
C LEU A 510 0.78 -5.02 21.09
N LEU A 511 0.36 -4.43 19.96
CA LEU A 511 -0.50 -3.24 19.94
C LEU A 511 -1.92 -3.52 20.42
N ILE A 512 -2.49 -4.69 20.11
CA ILE A 512 -3.86 -5.03 20.50
C ILE A 512 -4.01 -5.04 22.03
N PRO A 513 -3.23 -5.79 22.83
CA PRO A 513 -3.30 -5.74 24.28
C PRO A 513 -3.02 -4.36 24.85
N PHE A 514 -2.03 -3.64 24.27
CA PHE A 514 -1.73 -2.27 24.65
C PHE A 514 -2.97 -1.38 24.49
N GLY A 515 -3.60 -1.41 23.31
CA GLY A 515 -4.81 -0.63 23.04
C GLY A 515 -5.98 -0.97 23.97
N ILE A 516 -6.18 -2.25 24.27
CA ILE A 516 -7.24 -2.70 25.17
C ILE A 516 -7.00 -2.18 26.59
N ILE A 517 -5.77 -2.28 27.09
CA ILE A 517 -5.40 -1.78 28.44
C ILE A 517 -5.53 -0.25 28.48
N TYR A 518 -5.05 0.44 27.46
CA TYR A 518 -5.16 1.89 27.35
C TYR A 518 -6.62 2.35 27.30
N LEU A 519 -7.45 1.70 26.48
CA LEU A 519 -8.88 2.03 26.38
C LEU A 519 -9.61 1.77 27.68
N LYS A 520 -9.32 0.65 28.38
CA LYS A 520 -9.89 0.34 29.68
C LYS A 520 -9.52 1.40 30.72
N ASP A 521 -8.29 1.90 30.68
CA ASP A 521 -7.83 2.95 31.58
C ASP A 521 -8.47 4.30 31.27
N LEU A 522 -8.59 4.63 29.97
CA LEU A 522 -9.26 5.85 29.53
C LEU A 522 -10.73 5.90 29.95
N LEU A 523 -11.39 4.73 29.96
CA LEU A 523 -12.80 4.60 30.36
C LEU A 523 -12.97 4.54 31.87
N ASP A 524 -11.89 4.38 32.64
CA ASP A 524 -11.97 4.33 34.11
C ASP A 524 -11.95 5.74 34.70
N THR A 525 -13.12 6.21 35.07
CA THR A 525 -13.33 7.55 35.63
C THR A 525 -13.22 7.59 37.16
N LYS A 526 -12.84 6.49 37.81
CA LYS A 526 -12.81 6.42 39.26
C LYS A 526 -11.59 7.09 39.90
N VAL A 527 -11.78 7.64 41.09
CA VAL A 527 -10.68 8.15 41.94
C VAL A 527 -9.85 6.96 42.42
N LYS A 528 -8.54 6.96 42.18
CA LYS A 528 -7.64 5.86 42.58
C LYS A 528 -6.53 6.28 43.53
N THR A 529 -5.96 7.44 43.31
CA THR A 529 -4.75 7.89 43.98
C THR A 529 -4.95 9.27 44.61
N ARG A 530 -4.03 9.61 45.50
CA ARG A 530 -3.95 10.95 46.09
C ARG A 530 -3.86 12.04 45.01
N LEU A 531 -3.11 11.80 43.93
CA LEU A 531 -2.93 12.75 42.86
C LEU A 531 -4.25 13.14 42.16
N ASP A 532 -5.17 12.22 42.06
CA ASP A 532 -6.51 12.53 41.53
C ASP A 532 -7.24 13.63 42.32
N ILE A 533 -6.84 13.84 43.56
CA ILE A 533 -7.41 14.88 44.48
C ILE A 533 -6.52 16.10 44.50
N THR A 534 -5.21 15.92 44.79
CA THR A 534 -4.29 17.06 45.10
C THR A 534 -3.86 17.84 43.88
N ASP A 535 -3.75 17.23 42.69
CA ASP A 535 -3.33 17.91 41.46
C ASP A 535 -4.43 18.82 40.88
N LYS A 536 -5.68 18.46 41.15
CA LYS A 536 -6.81 19.17 40.57
C LYS A 536 -7.49 20.13 41.53
N TYR A 537 -7.42 19.86 42.83
CA TYR A 537 -8.15 20.60 43.86
C TYR A 537 -7.24 20.98 45.03
N ASN A 538 -7.29 22.22 45.43
CA ASN A 538 -6.47 22.74 46.55
C ASN A 538 -7.16 22.53 47.90
N ILE A 539 -7.43 21.28 48.23
CA ILE A 539 -8.06 20.90 49.51
C ILE A 539 -7.00 20.25 50.39
N PRO A 540 -6.87 20.61 51.70
CA PRO A 540 -5.94 19.95 52.58
C PRO A 540 -6.16 18.43 52.61
N PHE A 541 -5.06 17.68 52.51
CA PHE A 541 -5.08 16.22 52.45
C PHE A 541 -4.48 15.63 53.73
N LEU A 542 -5.29 14.82 54.43
CA LEU A 542 -4.91 14.22 55.73
C LEU A 542 -4.10 12.93 55.60
N GLY A 543 -4.37 12.13 54.57
CA GLY A 543 -3.69 10.86 54.38
C GLY A 543 -4.50 9.83 53.61
N ASP A 544 -3.78 8.77 53.20
CA ASP A 544 -4.35 7.59 52.55
C ASP A 544 -4.57 6.50 53.59
N ILE A 545 -5.75 5.89 53.54
CA ILE A 545 -6.07 4.74 54.40
C ILE A 545 -6.12 3.50 53.52
N PRO A 546 -5.18 2.55 53.68
CA PRO A 546 -5.19 1.34 52.92
C PRO A 546 -6.39 0.45 53.25
N LYS A 547 -6.76 -0.41 52.29
CA LYS A 547 -7.87 -1.36 52.48
C LYS A 547 -7.63 -2.23 53.69
N SER A 548 -8.63 -2.26 54.61
CA SER A 548 -8.60 -3.15 55.71
C SER A 548 -8.73 -4.61 55.31
N LEU A 549 -7.94 -5.48 55.95
CA LEU A 549 -7.95 -6.92 55.66
C LEU A 549 -9.11 -7.64 56.34
N THR A 550 -9.70 -7.03 57.39
CA THR A 550 -10.80 -7.59 58.18
C THR A 550 -12.03 -6.67 58.11
N PRO A 551 -13.22 -7.22 57.80
CA PRO A 551 -14.45 -6.43 57.85
C PRO A 551 -14.66 -5.89 59.28
N ASN A 552 -15.10 -4.61 59.38
CA ASN A 552 -15.37 -3.93 60.64
C ASN A 552 -14.17 -3.92 61.63
N GLU A 553 -12.94 -3.80 61.13
CA GLU A 553 -11.75 -3.69 61.93
C GLU A 553 -11.88 -2.51 62.91
N ILE A 554 -11.68 -2.78 64.20
CA ILE A 554 -11.54 -1.76 65.23
C ILE A 554 -10.11 -1.83 65.78
N ILE A 555 -9.37 -0.77 65.56
CA ILE A 555 -7.93 -0.66 65.86
C ILE A 555 -7.73 -0.50 67.33
N ASP A 556 -6.85 -1.31 67.90
CA ASP A 556 -6.41 -1.26 69.30
C ASP A 556 -4.91 -0.93 69.39
N THR A 557 -4.39 -0.88 70.65
CA THR A 557 -2.98 -0.54 70.95
C THR A 557 -1.98 -1.55 70.34
N THR A 558 -2.41 -2.78 70.11
CA THR A 558 -1.60 -3.88 69.56
C THR A 558 -1.66 -3.98 68.06
N SER A 559 -2.62 -3.29 67.42
CA SER A 559 -2.83 -3.34 65.95
C SER A 559 -1.65 -2.72 65.25
N ARG A 560 -0.96 -3.57 64.43
CA ARG A 560 0.20 -3.17 63.58
C ARG A 560 -0.10 -3.28 62.08
N THR A 561 -1.38 -3.11 61.71
CA THR A 561 -1.81 -3.12 60.33
C THR A 561 -1.43 -1.80 59.63
N GLY A 562 -1.29 -1.84 58.31
CA GLY A 562 -1.08 -0.63 57.53
C GLY A 562 -2.20 0.40 57.74
N THR A 563 -3.42 -0.05 57.95
CA THR A 563 -4.58 0.77 58.27
C THR A 563 -4.41 1.45 59.65
N ALA A 564 -3.89 0.73 60.65
CA ALA A 564 -3.62 1.29 61.98
C ALA A 564 -2.57 2.39 61.95
N GLU A 565 -1.46 2.18 61.24
CA GLU A 565 -0.44 3.21 61.11
C GLU A 565 -0.93 4.43 60.31
N ALA A 566 -1.64 4.22 59.19
CA ALA A 566 -2.23 5.32 58.44
C ALA A 566 -3.17 6.19 59.30
N LEU A 567 -4.00 5.56 60.11
CA LEU A 567 -4.91 6.28 61.02
C LEU A 567 -4.18 7.01 62.16
N ARG A 568 -3.03 6.47 62.65
CA ARG A 568 -2.19 7.19 63.63
C ARG A 568 -1.61 8.48 63.04
N ILE A 569 -1.21 8.42 61.75
CA ILE A 569 -0.72 9.58 61.02
C ILE A 569 -1.84 10.57 60.78
N VAL A 570 -3.02 10.10 60.35
CA VAL A 570 -4.20 10.97 60.23
C VAL A 570 -4.53 11.66 61.52
N ARG A 571 -4.46 10.97 62.67
CA ARG A 571 -4.64 11.61 63.99
C ARG A 571 -3.65 12.73 64.21
N ALA A 572 -2.34 12.48 63.96
CA ALA A 572 -1.29 13.52 64.12
C ALA A 572 -1.56 14.74 63.23
N ASN A 573 -1.97 14.54 62.00
CA ASN A 573 -2.36 15.61 61.09
C ASN A 573 -3.63 16.37 61.55
N LEU A 574 -4.61 15.65 62.10
CA LEU A 574 -5.80 16.26 62.69
C LEU A 574 -5.46 17.09 63.95
N ASP A 575 -4.59 16.57 64.82
CA ASP A 575 -4.14 17.32 66.02
C ASP A 575 -3.47 18.63 65.58
N PHE A 576 -2.68 18.63 64.50
CA PHE A 576 -2.08 19.84 63.96
C PHE A 576 -3.13 20.85 63.47
N MET A 577 -4.14 20.39 62.75
CA MET A 577 -5.26 21.23 62.25
C MET A 577 -6.08 21.81 63.41
N LEU A 578 -6.20 21.09 64.50
CA LEU A 578 -7.02 21.44 65.66
C LEU A 578 -6.24 22.28 66.68
N ASN A 579 -4.98 22.63 66.42
CA ASN A 579 -4.19 23.50 67.30
C ASN A 579 -4.77 24.91 67.50
N GLN A 580 -5.66 25.32 66.57
CA GLN A 580 -6.37 26.61 66.68
C GLN A 580 -7.49 26.60 67.75
N VAL A 581 -7.92 25.41 68.20
CA VAL A 581 -8.92 25.29 69.29
C VAL A 581 -8.21 25.50 70.62
N PRO A 582 -8.65 26.45 71.42
CA PRO A 582 -8.00 26.74 72.73
C PRO A 582 -7.94 25.50 73.59
N ASP A 583 -6.82 25.34 74.34
CA ASP A 583 -6.64 24.25 75.28
C ASP A 583 -7.72 24.27 76.36
N GLY A 584 -8.20 23.10 76.70
CA GLY A 584 -9.28 22.96 77.69
C GLY A 584 -10.70 23.04 77.10
N LYS A 585 -10.83 23.25 75.80
CA LYS A 585 -12.08 23.09 75.07
C LYS A 585 -12.10 21.78 74.28
N ALA A 586 -13.24 21.06 74.26
CA ALA A 586 -13.36 19.86 73.46
C ALA A 586 -13.20 20.16 71.99
N LYS A 587 -12.49 19.30 71.29
CA LYS A 587 -12.27 19.36 69.84
C LYS A 587 -13.32 18.51 69.08
N SER A 588 -14.12 19.12 68.27
CA SER A 588 -15.20 18.45 67.51
C SER A 588 -14.81 18.16 66.06
N ILE A 589 -14.73 16.88 65.71
CA ILE A 589 -14.35 16.35 64.41
C ILE A 589 -15.57 15.70 63.73
N PHE A 590 -15.98 16.26 62.63
CA PHE A 590 -17.16 15.72 61.90
C PHE A 590 -16.65 14.98 60.64
N LEU A 591 -17.20 13.78 60.43
CA LEU A 591 -16.86 12.99 59.21
C LEU A 591 -18.04 12.97 58.27
N THR A 592 -17.74 13.33 57.02
CA THR A 592 -18.75 13.24 55.95
C THR A 592 -18.14 12.68 54.68
N SER A 593 -18.93 12.51 53.64
CA SER A 593 -18.48 12.03 52.31
C SER A 593 -19.43 12.49 51.21
N THR A 594 -19.06 12.22 49.95
CA THR A 594 -19.93 12.53 48.83
C THR A 594 -21.14 11.63 48.80
N ILE A 595 -20.98 10.31 48.86
CA ILE A 595 -22.02 9.31 48.75
C ILE A 595 -21.95 8.31 49.93
N SER A 596 -22.93 7.43 49.99
CA SER A 596 -22.94 6.37 51.01
C SER A 596 -21.90 5.28 50.64
N GLY A 597 -21.29 4.65 51.62
CA GLY A 597 -20.36 3.55 51.43
C GLY A 597 -18.88 3.96 51.26
N GLU A 598 -18.53 5.22 51.49
CA GLU A 598 -17.14 5.72 51.43
C GLU A 598 -16.29 5.41 52.67
N GLY A 599 -16.92 4.88 53.71
CA GLY A 599 -16.19 4.45 54.93
C GLY A 599 -16.20 5.44 56.08
N LYS A 600 -17.14 6.39 56.09
CA LYS A 600 -17.31 7.36 57.20
C LYS A 600 -17.34 6.70 58.56
N THR A 601 -18.30 5.79 58.79
CA THR A 601 -18.47 5.09 60.08
C THR A 601 -17.23 4.29 60.45
N PHE A 602 -16.56 3.64 59.50
CA PHE A 602 -15.29 2.98 59.73
C PHE A 602 -14.23 3.93 60.25
N LEU A 603 -14.07 5.07 59.59
CA LEU A 603 -13.10 6.09 60.02
C LEU A 603 -13.51 6.74 61.36
N SER A 604 -14.80 7.04 61.55
CA SER A 604 -15.31 7.65 62.81
C SER A 604 -15.02 6.78 64.05
N VAL A 605 -15.32 5.46 63.92
CA VAL A 605 -15.07 4.51 65.03
C VAL A 605 -13.59 4.36 65.32
N ASN A 606 -12.79 4.20 64.27
CA ASN A 606 -11.37 3.95 64.41
C ASN A 606 -10.59 5.20 64.88
N LEU A 607 -10.96 6.38 64.44
CA LEU A 607 -10.40 7.65 64.95
C LEU A 607 -10.79 7.83 66.42
N ALA A 608 -12.07 7.58 66.77
CA ALA A 608 -12.51 7.63 68.18
C ALA A 608 -11.72 6.66 69.05
N SER A 609 -11.50 5.45 68.60
CA SER A 609 -10.73 4.43 69.30
C SER A 609 -9.27 4.90 69.53
N ILE A 610 -8.64 5.45 68.44
CA ILE A 610 -7.22 5.91 68.55
C ILE A 610 -7.09 7.10 69.48
N PHE A 611 -8.02 8.05 69.48
CA PHE A 611 -8.01 9.15 70.43
C PHE A 611 -8.26 8.67 71.86
N ALA A 612 -9.18 7.77 72.09
CA ALA A 612 -9.45 7.16 73.38
C ALA A 612 -8.23 6.40 73.92
N HIS A 613 -7.49 5.67 73.09
CA HIS A 613 -6.26 4.99 73.44
C HIS A 613 -5.14 5.94 73.89
N SER A 614 -5.16 7.19 73.37
CA SER A 614 -4.20 8.19 73.89
C SER A 614 -4.53 8.83 75.23
N GLY A 615 -5.47 8.24 75.96
CA GLY A 615 -5.90 8.71 77.29
C GLY A 615 -6.88 9.88 77.27
N LYS A 616 -7.38 10.27 76.08
CA LYS A 616 -8.36 11.35 75.90
C LYS A 616 -9.80 10.82 76.15
N LYS A 617 -10.64 11.62 76.81
CA LYS A 617 -12.10 11.34 76.88
C LYS A 617 -12.77 11.65 75.56
N VAL A 618 -13.31 10.64 74.87
CA VAL A 618 -13.89 10.75 73.53
C VAL A 618 -15.36 10.40 73.57
N LEU A 619 -16.14 11.26 72.92
CA LEU A 619 -17.57 10.93 72.61
C LEU A 619 -17.70 10.71 71.11
N LEU A 620 -18.19 9.53 70.71
CA LEU A 620 -18.57 9.21 69.34
C LEU A 620 -20.05 9.39 69.16
N ILE A 621 -20.47 10.26 68.27
CA ILE A 621 -21.90 10.55 68.02
C ILE A 621 -22.24 10.05 66.61
N GLY A 622 -23.25 9.15 66.52
CA GLY A 622 -23.88 8.79 65.28
C GLY A 622 -24.95 9.81 64.86
N MET A 623 -24.60 10.72 64.01
CA MET A 623 -25.48 11.78 63.54
C MET A 623 -26.04 11.51 62.14
N ASP A 624 -25.71 10.37 61.47
CA ASP A 624 -26.42 9.85 60.35
C ASP A 624 -27.70 9.16 60.81
N ILE A 625 -28.71 9.97 61.12
CA ILE A 625 -29.99 9.52 61.63
C ILE A 625 -30.92 8.95 60.58
N ARG A 626 -30.52 8.99 59.32
CA ARG A 626 -31.31 8.40 58.18
C ARG A 626 -30.91 6.95 57.89
N LYS A 627 -29.61 6.66 57.96
CA LYS A 627 -29.08 5.29 57.73
C LYS A 627 -28.04 4.96 58.79
N PRO A 628 -28.49 4.86 60.05
CA PRO A 628 -27.58 4.61 61.18
C PRO A 628 -26.91 3.24 61.05
N ARG A 629 -25.58 3.21 60.97
CA ARG A 629 -24.78 1.96 60.94
C ARG A 629 -23.84 1.82 62.13
N LEU A 630 -23.74 2.83 62.96
CA LEU A 630 -22.81 2.86 64.07
C LEU A 630 -23.10 1.76 65.13
N ASN A 631 -24.40 1.50 65.41
CA ASN A 631 -24.86 0.43 66.31
C ASN A 631 -24.42 -0.96 65.77
N GLU A 632 -24.66 -1.22 64.48
CA GLU A 632 -24.26 -2.45 63.84
C GLU A 632 -22.74 -2.63 63.83
N TYR A 633 -22.02 -1.57 63.51
CA TYR A 633 -20.55 -1.60 63.49
C TYR A 633 -19.93 -1.88 64.87
N LEU A 634 -20.44 -1.28 65.97
CA LEU A 634 -19.97 -1.46 67.31
C LEU A 634 -20.57 -2.67 68.05
N GLY A 635 -21.55 -3.35 67.48
CA GLY A 635 -22.27 -4.46 68.07
C GLY A 635 -23.08 -4.04 69.27
N ILE A 636 -23.61 -2.82 69.34
CA ILE A 636 -24.37 -2.30 70.52
C ILE A 636 -25.85 -2.48 70.22
N THR A 637 -26.57 -3.19 71.16
CA THR A 637 -28.02 -3.53 71.01
C THR A 637 -28.95 -2.46 71.66
N LYS A 638 -28.39 -1.38 72.19
CA LYS A 638 -29.22 -0.30 72.75
C LYS A 638 -29.90 0.44 71.62
N THR A 639 -31.21 0.68 71.82
CA THR A 639 -32.06 1.33 70.75
C THR A 639 -32.19 2.85 70.97
N LYS A 640 -32.05 3.35 72.17
CA LYS A 640 -32.18 4.77 72.49
C LYS A 640 -30.90 5.53 72.13
N GLY A 641 -31.01 6.68 71.49
CA GLY A 641 -29.89 7.48 71.04
C GLY A 641 -30.20 8.97 70.82
N LEU A 642 -29.51 9.60 69.88
CA LEU A 642 -29.59 11.04 69.60
C LEU A 642 -31.04 11.48 69.29
N THR A 643 -31.70 10.77 68.40
CA THR A 643 -33.12 11.11 67.98
C THR A 643 -34.08 11.03 69.10
N ASP A 644 -33.89 10.04 69.97
CA ASP A 644 -34.75 9.86 71.18
C ASP A 644 -34.46 10.98 72.18
N TYR A 645 -33.22 11.40 72.43
CA TYR A 645 -32.84 12.56 73.15
C TYR A 645 -33.45 13.85 72.61
N LEU A 646 -33.30 14.11 71.31
CA LEU A 646 -33.80 15.32 70.69
C LEU A 646 -35.37 15.41 70.74
N SER A 647 -36.02 14.28 70.80
CA SER A 647 -37.52 14.20 70.91
C SER A 647 -38.02 14.17 72.31
N SER A 648 -37.20 13.91 73.33
CA SER A 648 -37.57 13.90 74.70
C SER A 648 -37.88 15.29 75.27
N LYS A 649 -38.69 15.44 76.33
CA LYS A 649 -39.00 16.75 76.90
C LYS A 649 -38.02 17.21 77.94
N ASN A 650 -37.49 16.36 78.89
CA ASN A 650 -36.63 16.74 79.96
C ASN A 650 -35.65 15.64 80.40
N GLU A 651 -35.32 14.66 79.60
CA GLU A 651 -34.36 13.62 79.93
C GLU A 651 -32.88 14.11 79.77
N PRO A 652 -32.00 13.86 80.75
CA PRO A 652 -30.59 14.27 80.60
C PRO A 652 -29.88 13.44 79.50
N ILE A 653 -28.94 14.04 78.89
CA ILE A 653 -28.21 13.39 77.75
C ILE A 653 -27.44 12.13 78.18
N ASN A 654 -26.97 12.07 79.41
CA ASN A 654 -26.22 10.96 79.95
C ASN A 654 -27.00 9.63 79.92
N ASP A 655 -28.34 9.64 79.93
CA ASP A 655 -29.19 8.45 79.86
C ASP A 655 -29.15 7.82 78.43
N PHE A 656 -28.75 8.59 77.45
CA PHE A 656 -28.67 8.17 76.04
C PHE A 656 -27.26 7.78 75.64
N ILE A 657 -26.21 8.25 76.36
CA ILE A 657 -24.82 7.90 76.13
C ILE A 657 -24.59 6.49 76.66
N THR A 658 -23.79 5.73 75.90
CA THR A 658 -23.40 4.36 76.31
C THR A 658 -21.88 4.29 76.40
N LYS A 659 -21.35 3.83 77.57
CA LYS A 659 -19.92 3.53 77.64
C LYS A 659 -19.57 2.33 76.75
N TYR A 660 -18.58 2.47 75.95
CA TYR A 660 -18.16 1.38 75.10
C TYR A 660 -17.22 0.47 75.87
N LYS A 661 -17.69 -0.72 76.21
CA LYS A 661 -17.00 -1.66 77.13
C LYS A 661 -15.55 -2.01 76.68
N ARG A 662 -15.19 -1.87 75.38
CA ARG A 662 -13.87 -2.22 74.89
C ARG A 662 -12.81 -1.15 75.18
N TYR A 663 -13.20 0.11 75.38
CA TYR A 663 -12.32 1.23 75.67
C TYR A 663 -12.87 2.16 76.78
N GLU A 664 -12.07 2.27 77.89
CA GLU A 664 -12.48 2.98 79.14
C GLU A 664 -12.85 4.46 78.86
N ASN A 665 -12.16 5.11 77.96
CA ASN A 665 -12.30 6.53 77.64
C ASN A 665 -13.18 6.80 76.41
N LEU A 666 -13.93 5.82 75.86
CA LEU A 666 -14.83 5.98 74.73
C LEU A 666 -16.28 5.83 75.14
N ASP A 667 -17.01 6.91 74.97
CA ASP A 667 -18.48 6.91 75.14
C ASP A 667 -19.10 7.07 73.79
N VAL A 668 -20.26 6.49 73.62
CA VAL A 668 -20.98 6.47 72.32
C VAL A 668 -22.40 6.97 72.49
N LEU A 669 -22.79 7.94 71.67
CA LEU A 669 -24.17 8.35 71.51
C LEU A 669 -24.63 7.84 70.14
N LEU A 670 -25.43 6.76 70.13
CA LEU A 670 -25.99 6.19 68.93
C LEU A 670 -26.99 7.14 68.29
N ALA A 671 -27.29 6.94 66.98
CA ALA A 671 -28.29 7.74 66.27
C ALA A 671 -29.71 7.64 66.88
N GLY A 672 -30.08 6.50 67.47
CA GLY A 672 -31.44 6.22 67.97
C GLY A 672 -32.37 5.75 66.87
N SER A 673 -33.67 5.94 67.19
CA SER A 673 -34.75 5.55 66.22
C SER A 673 -34.75 6.44 64.97
N ILE A 674 -35.01 5.89 63.80
CA ILE A 674 -35.11 6.67 62.60
C ILE A 674 -36.32 7.61 62.64
N PRO A 675 -36.14 8.92 62.62
CA PRO A 675 -37.24 9.85 62.71
C PRO A 675 -37.93 10.08 61.36
N PRO A 676 -39.25 10.45 61.37
CA PRO A 676 -39.93 10.82 60.14
C PRO A 676 -39.40 12.16 59.54
N ASN A 677 -38.92 13.10 60.35
CA ASN A 677 -38.45 14.44 60.00
C ASN A 677 -36.99 14.65 60.43
N PRO A 678 -36.00 14.02 59.79
CA PRO A 678 -34.60 14.08 60.26
C PRO A 678 -34.05 15.50 60.28
N THR A 679 -34.29 16.26 59.24
CA THR A 679 -33.72 17.63 59.06
C THR A 679 -34.25 18.60 60.16
N GLU A 680 -35.55 18.58 60.43
CA GLU A 680 -36.17 19.43 61.44
C GLU A 680 -35.68 19.07 62.83
N LEU A 681 -35.47 17.79 63.10
CA LEU A 681 -34.97 17.32 64.38
C LEU A 681 -33.52 17.83 64.65
N LEU A 682 -32.70 17.91 63.62
CA LEU A 682 -31.31 18.44 63.71
C LEU A 682 -31.29 19.97 63.84
N MET A 683 -32.37 20.67 63.50
CA MET A 683 -32.50 22.12 63.71
C MET A 683 -32.95 22.49 65.11
N ASN A 684 -33.32 21.53 65.92
CA ASN A 684 -33.83 21.76 67.27
C ASN A 684 -32.73 22.41 68.16
N ASN A 685 -33.16 23.34 69.07
CA ASN A 685 -32.26 24.00 70.05
C ASN A 685 -31.56 23.00 70.96
N LYS A 686 -32.08 21.83 71.19
CA LYS A 686 -31.43 20.76 71.94
C LYS A 686 -30.08 20.29 71.32
N VAL A 687 -29.89 20.50 70.02
CA VAL A 687 -28.59 20.21 69.38
C VAL A 687 -27.54 21.19 69.90
N VAL A 688 -27.88 22.46 70.11
CA VAL A 688 -26.98 23.49 70.69
C VAL A 688 -26.62 23.07 72.12
N GLU A 689 -27.64 22.66 72.93
CA GLU A 689 -27.44 22.20 74.29
C GLU A 689 -26.57 20.95 74.34
N LEU A 690 -26.79 20.00 73.46
CA LEU A 690 -26.00 18.80 73.32
C LEU A 690 -24.51 19.11 73.21
N PHE A 691 -24.16 19.91 72.16
CA PHE A 691 -22.73 20.24 71.91
C PHE A 691 -22.16 21.12 73.03
N ALA A 692 -22.95 22.03 73.62
CA ALA A 692 -22.51 22.87 74.72
C ALA A 692 -22.19 22.05 76.00
N GLN A 693 -23.01 20.99 76.29
CA GLN A 693 -22.73 20.08 77.44
C GLN A 693 -21.57 19.14 77.11
N CYS A 694 -21.56 18.46 75.90
CA CYS A 694 -20.53 17.52 75.57
C CYS A 694 -19.15 18.22 75.44
N LYS A 695 -19.06 19.49 75.02
CA LYS A 695 -17.82 20.27 74.97
C LYS A 695 -17.22 20.55 76.33
N LYS A 696 -17.96 20.37 77.44
CA LYS A 696 -17.44 20.53 78.80
C LYS A 696 -16.94 19.20 79.41
N GLU A 697 -17.42 18.08 78.98
CA GLU A 697 -17.20 16.76 79.56
C GLU A 697 -16.14 15.91 78.81
N TYR A 698 -15.95 16.15 77.53
CA TYR A 698 -15.04 15.38 76.69
C TYR A 698 -13.90 16.22 76.13
N ASP A 699 -12.78 15.55 75.79
CA ASP A 699 -11.64 16.18 75.07
C ASP A 699 -11.88 16.21 73.58
N TYR A 700 -12.45 15.13 73.04
CA TYR A 700 -12.80 14.99 71.60
C TYR A 700 -14.25 14.53 71.38
N ILE A 701 -14.89 15.14 70.47
CA ILE A 701 -16.22 14.76 69.96
C ILE A 701 -16.11 14.39 68.49
N ILE A 702 -16.27 13.09 68.18
CA ILE A 702 -16.22 12.60 66.81
C ILE A 702 -17.62 12.32 66.33
N VAL A 703 -18.02 12.90 65.21
CA VAL A 703 -19.40 12.85 64.70
C VAL A 703 -19.47 12.21 63.36
N ASP A 704 -20.12 11.04 63.27
CA ASP A 704 -20.42 10.34 62.04
C ASP A 704 -21.67 10.94 61.41
N THR A 705 -21.54 11.66 60.27
CA THR A 705 -22.65 12.38 59.64
C THR A 705 -23.11 11.71 58.36
N ALA A 706 -24.26 12.16 57.84
CA ALA A 706 -24.81 11.72 56.53
C ALA A 706 -23.94 12.25 55.33
N PRO A 707 -23.98 11.61 54.17
CA PRO A 707 -23.32 12.10 52.97
C PRO A 707 -23.90 13.43 52.47
N VAL A 708 -23.04 14.37 52.12
CA VAL A 708 -23.46 15.74 51.74
C VAL A 708 -24.16 15.87 50.41
N SER A 709 -23.98 14.91 49.46
CA SER A 709 -24.65 14.97 48.15
C SER A 709 -26.10 14.53 48.20
N LEU A 710 -26.49 13.81 49.24
CA LEU A 710 -27.81 13.21 49.38
C LEU A 710 -28.78 14.02 50.25
N VAL A 711 -28.24 14.70 51.27
CA VAL A 711 -29.06 15.39 52.25
C VAL A 711 -28.35 16.62 52.84
N SER A 712 -29.14 17.63 53.30
CA SER A 712 -28.66 18.85 53.90
C SER A 712 -28.27 18.70 55.40
N ASP A 713 -28.52 17.55 55.99
CA ASP A 713 -28.40 17.28 57.42
C ASP A 713 -27.00 17.64 57.93
N THR A 714 -25.94 17.25 57.21
CA THR A 714 -24.55 17.55 57.57
C THR A 714 -24.25 19.05 57.54
N LEU A 715 -24.80 19.79 56.55
CA LEU A 715 -24.61 21.23 56.46
C LEU A 715 -25.28 22.00 57.60
N ILE A 716 -26.43 21.51 58.08
CA ILE A 716 -27.15 22.15 59.21
C ILE A 716 -26.31 22.08 60.50
N VAL A 717 -25.64 20.97 60.73
CA VAL A 717 -24.84 20.74 61.92
C VAL A 717 -23.38 21.19 61.74
N ALA A 718 -22.96 21.63 60.57
CA ALA A 718 -21.60 22.02 60.25
C ALA A 718 -21.03 23.10 61.20
N LYS A 719 -21.91 24.03 61.68
CA LYS A 719 -21.55 25.11 62.61
C LYS A 719 -21.02 24.66 63.98
N TYR A 720 -21.22 23.39 64.36
CA TYR A 720 -20.74 22.82 65.63
C TYR A 720 -19.36 22.13 65.47
N ALA A 721 -18.86 21.98 64.25
CA ALA A 721 -17.59 21.34 63.96
C ALA A 721 -16.42 22.31 64.06
N ASP A 722 -15.32 21.88 64.65
CA ASP A 722 -14.04 22.59 64.62
C ASP A 722 -13.24 22.19 63.38
N THR A 723 -13.43 20.95 62.89
CA THR A 723 -12.86 20.46 61.62
C THR A 723 -13.75 19.42 60.94
N PHE A 724 -13.71 19.34 59.65
CA PHE A 724 -14.36 18.31 58.85
C PHE A 724 -13.33 17.40 58.21
N VAL A 725 -13.53 16.10 58.36
CA VAL A 725 -12.86 15.04 57.63
C VAL A 725 -13.77 14.58 56.47
N TYR A 726 -13.42 14.94 55.25
CA TYR A 726 -14.14 14.53 54.09
C TYR A 726 -13.56 13.22 53.55
N VAL A 727 -14.37 12.17 53.53
CA VAL A 727 -13.96 10.82 53.15
C VAL A 727 -14.24 10.61 51.70
N VAL A 728 -13.19 10.27 50.93
CA VAL A 728 -13.29 9.83 49.53
C VAL A 728 -12.81 8.38 49.47
N ARG A 729 -13.56 7.50 48.86
CA ARG A 729 -13.15 6.08 48.74
C ARG A 729 -12.56 5.80 47.35
N ALA A 730 -11.37 5.20 47.32
CA ALA A 730 -10.70 4.79 46.10
C ALA A 730 -11.54 3.73 45.32
N ASN A 731 -11.51 3.75 44.03
CA ASN A 731 -12.25 2.87 43.12
C ASN A 731 -13.76 2.88 43.27
N HIS A 732 -14.31 3.81 44.03
CA HIS A 732 -15.74 3.90 44.35
C HIS A 732 -16.41 5.12 43.72
N ILE A 733 -15.84 6.30 43.97
CA ILE A 733 -16.37 7.58 43.52
C ILE A 733 -15.79 7.98 42.15
N ASP A 734 -16.60 8.62 41.32
CA ASP A 734 -16.17 9.19 40.04
C ASP A 734 -15.36 10.49 40.26
N LYS A 735 -14.30 10.69 39.52
CA LYS A 735 -13.45 11.90 39.62
C LYS A 735 -14.24 13.20 39.45
N ARG A 736 -15.31 13.18 38.69
CA ARG A 736 -16.19 14.36 38.49
C ARG A 736 -16.90 14.76 39.82
N MET A 737 -17.17 13.80 40.67
CA MET A 737 -17.81 14.09 41.96
C MET A 737 -16.88 14.77 42.98
N LEU A 738 -15.58 14.82 42.73
CA LEU A 738 -14.63 15.60 43.53
C LEU A 738 -14.88 17.11 43.45
N SER A 739 -15.66 17.57 42.49
CA SER A 739 -16.13 18.96 42.46
C SER A 739 -16.99 19.34 43.67
N ILE A 740 -17.66 18.34 44.30
CA ILE A 740 -18.52 18.58 45.46
C ILE A 740 -17.71 19.00 46.69
N PRO A 741 -16.70 18.20 47.17
CA PRO A 741 -15.83 18.66 48.24
C PRO A 741 -15.11 19.94 47.92
N ASP A 742 -14.69 20.17 46.66
CA ASP A 742 -14.02 21.40 46.27
C ASP A 742 -14.93 22.64 46.42
N ILE A 743 -16.18 22.57 46.02
CA ILE A 743 -17.16 23.64 46.20
C ILE A 743 -17.38 23.90 47.71
N LEU A 744 -17.58 22.83 48.47
CA LEU A 744 -17.84 22.96 49.91
C LEU A 744 -16.63 23.56 50.67
N HIS A 745 -15.42 23.26 50.22
CA HIS A 745 -14.19 23.84 50.78
C HIS A 745 -14.05 25.33 50.38
N ARG A 746 -14.18 25.66 49.11
CA ARG A 746 -14.04 27.05 48.62
C ARG A 746 -15.13 27.97 49.20
N GLU A 747 -16.36 27.47 49.36
CA GLU A 747 -17.42 28.25 49.93
C GLU A 747 -17.43 28.24 51.47
N ASN A 748 -16.43 27.61 52.08
CA ASN A 748 -16.26 27.47 53.55
C ASN A 748 -17.51 26.96 54.25
N LYS A 749 -18.29 26.07 53.59
CA LYS A 749 -19.50 25.45 54.10
C LYS A 749 -19.24 24.37 55.18
N LEU A 750 -18.04 23.81 55.12
CA LEU A 750 -17.53 22.84 56.09
C LEU A 750 -16.26 23.41 56.73
N PRO A 751 -16.29 23.80 58.00
CA PRO A 751 -15.16 24.44 58.70
C PRO A 751 -13.92 23.56 58.70
N ASN A 752 -12.73 24.16 58.39
CA ASN A 752 -11.41 23.49 58.42
C ASN A 752 -11.45 22.10 57.75
N MET A 753 -12.05 22.02 56.56
CA MET A 753 -12.23 20.76 55.86
C MET A 753 -10.90 20.22 55.32
N ALA A 754 -10.66 18.93 55.52
CA ALA A 754 -9.56 18.20 54.91
C ALA A 754 -10.03 16.82 54.40
N VAL A 755 -9.38 16.30 53.38
CA VAL A 755 -9.80 15.06 52.71
C VAL A 755 -8.92 13.87 53.14
N ILE A 756 -9.58 12.73 53.25
CA ILE A 756 -8.94 11.41 53.41
C ILE A 756 -9.31 10.55 52.20
N LEU A 757 -8.32 9.87 51.62
CA LEU A 757 -8.57 8.83 50.62
C LEU A 757 -8.58 7.47 51.31
N ASN A 758 -9.76 6.84 51.32
CA ASN A 758 -9.99 5.57 52.00
C ASN A 758 -9.97 4.39 51.04
N ASP A 759 -9.70 3.20 51.51
CA ASP A 759 -9.74 1.94 50.76
C ASP A 759 -8.76 1.91 49.60
N THR A 760 -7.57 2.48 49.80
CA THR A 760 -6.53 2.53 48.80
C THR A 760 -5.85 1.17 48.63
N GLU A 761 -5.48 0.83 47.40
CA GLU A 761 -4.65 -0.35 47.14
C GLU A 761 -3.19 -0.06 47.54
N VAL A 762 -2.57 -1.00 48.24
CA VAL A 762 -1.15 -0.91 48.61
C VAL A 762 -0.29 -1.12 47.38
N ILE A 763 0.08 -0.03 46.70
CA ILE A 763 1.04 -0.06 45.61
C ILE A 763 2.44 -0.13 46.23
N LYS A 764 3.20 -1.18 45.91
CA LYS A 764 4.60 -1.31 46.33
C LYS A 764 5.43 -0.17 45.73
N GLY A 765 5.77 0.82 46.51
CA GLY A 765 6.65 1.92 46.11
C GLY A 765 6.15 3.33 46.33
N TYR A 766 4.87 3.57 46.52
CA TYR A 766 4.30 4.90 46.80
C TYR A 766 3.34 4.82 47.98
N GLY A 767 3.65 5.54 49.03
CA GLY A 767 2.85 5.62 50.24
C GLY A 767 3.53 4.99 51.46
N TYR A 768 2.91 5.13 52.63
CA TYR A 768 3.42 4.74 53.95
C TYR A 768 3.81 3.26 54.12
N GLY A 769 3.66 2.41 53.14
CA GLY A 769 4.10 1.01 53.14
C GLY A 769 5.61 0.83 52.89
N ALA A 770 6.36 1.87 52.51
CA ALA A 770 7.80 1.80 52.24
C ALA A 770 8.65 1.73 53.56
N TYR A 771 8.09 2.06 54.68
CA TYR A 771 8.75 1.86 55.99
C TYR A 771 8.34 0.50 56.56
N GLY A 772 9.11 -0.49 56.27
CA GLY A 772 9.39 -1.84 56.69
C GLY A 772 8.62 -2.55 57.85
N TYR A 773 7.41 -2.20 58.23
CA TYR A 773 6.71 -2.80 59.36
C TYR A 773 5.46 -3.66 59.03
N ALA A 774 5.18 -3.94 57.74
CA ALA A 774 4.12 -4.86 57.36
C ALA A 774 4.71 -6.25 57.06
N ASN A 775 4.68 -7.15 58.00
CA ASN A 775 4.88 -8.59 57.78
C ASN A 775 3.71 -9.15 56.93
N THR A 776 3.75 -8.98 55.62
CA THR A 776 2.90 -9.73 54.72
C THR A 776 3.63 -10.99 54.32
N SER A 777 3.25 -12.12 54.81
CA SER A 777 3.58 -13.45 54.28
C SER A 777 2.98 -13.62 52.90
N GLU A 778 3.57 -12.98 51.87
CA GLU A 778 3.17 -13.17 50.49
C GLU A 778 3.58 -14.58 50.02
N LYS A 779 2.61 -15.38 49.60
CA LYS A 779 2.86 -16.55 48.74
C LYS A 779 3.51 -16.04 47.47
N LYS A 780 4.82 -16.25 47.32
CA LYS A 780 5.56 -15.92 46.09
C LYS A 780 4.88 -16.64 44.90
N PRO A 781 4.52 -15.93 43.83
CA PRO A 781 3.92 -16.53 42.67
C PRO A 781 4.82 -17.63 42.11
N TRP A 782 4.24 -18.73 41.69
CA TRP A 782 4.90 -19.96 41.22
C TRP A 782 6.00 -19.76 40.16
N TYR A 783 5.85 -18.73 39.30
CA TYR A 783 6.81 -18.39 38.23
C TYR A 783 8.16 -17.84 38.75
N LYS A 784 8.22 -17.27 40.00
CA LYS A 784 9.51 -16.90 40.60
C LYS A 784 10.35 -18.08 41.05
N LYS A 785 9.81 -19.29 41.01
CA LYS A 785 10.56 -20.52 41.25
C LYS A 785 11.29 -21.05 40.02
N ILE A 786 10.92 -20.60 38.80
CA ILE A 786 11.47 -21.09 37.53
C ILE A 786 12.73 -20.31 37.11
N PHE A 787 12.91 -19.07 37.60
CA PHE A 787 14.08 -18.23 37.28
C PHE A 787 15.07 -18.09 38.45
N LYS A 788 15.31 -19.15 39.23
CA LYS A 788 16.44 -19.27 40.12
C LYS A 788 17.34 -20.39 39.62
N ASN A 789 18.22 -20.02 38.71
CA ASN A 789 19.55 -20.59 38.47
C ASN A 789 20.48 -19.44 38.07
#